data_de77ded5f1018e023dcd45cd9a9d51ec
#
_entry.id   de77ded5f1018e023dcd45cd9a9d51ec
#
_cell.length_a   1.000
_cell.length_b   1.000
_cell.length_c   1.000
_cell.angle_alpha   90.00
_cell.angle_beta   90.00
_cell.angle_gamma   90.00
#
_symmetry.space_group_name_H-M   'P 1'
#
loop_
_entity.id
_entity.type
_entity.pdbx_description
1 polymer ?
#
loop_
_entity_poly.entity_id
_entity_poly.type
_entity_poly.pdbx_seq_one_letter_code
_entity_poly.pdbx_strand_id
1 'polypeptide(L)'
;MPLANFTNLDFNQVKTTLREYLKENSNFTDYDFEGSNLSTILDVLAYNTYITSYNANMVANEVFIDSATLRENVVSLARNIGYLPKSRKAATGVITFFVDTTNVSPTPSTLTLKKGPVVTSQGGFGNSSFVFSILEDITVPVNDGIAEFNNISVFEGSLLTANFTYSARNPNRKFLLDNIGIDTELLTVRVKPNEQSSRSVKYIRQDSLFEVKPDSAVYYLQEADDERYEVIFGDGLFGKKLEDNNYVSVDYISSNGDAANGVGQFAFAGRLVFSRNNQEFVVTSGISLVTTGLSARGGEAIEGVESIKKFAPRIYASQNRALTANDYESLIPTQIYPETESISVFGGEELVPPQYGKVFISIKPRFGDFIPNLIKENIKKKLKKYSVAGIVPELLDLKYLYVEVNSKIYYNTNLAPSATFVSSIVQNNVNKYAESTELNKYGARLKYSKLLKLIDDGHDSITSNITTIALRRDLRVTLDTFVEYQIGFGNQFHIKSMSGYNIKSSGFTVAGIQEVVYVSDIPDTNRTTGTLFFFTLPTPGSQSPNIVRRNTGFINYDSGVITINPVNITGAKTKDGQPILELSAIPHSNDVIGLQDLYLQLDTSSSLFEPVVDDVSSGLDPSSSTYIVSSSYSNGNLVRSGGPDTAIVTRASGSRVTAQTSGVTGGTRTTTNTTISTSGASTGSTGSSGGSSGGSGY
;
A
#
# COMPACT_ATOMS: atom_id res chain seq x y z
N MET A 1 16.57 11.85 10.72
CA MET A 1 18.05 12.02 10.90
C MET A 1 18.60 10.80 11.63
N PRO A 2 19.86 10.36 11.40
CA PRO A 2 20.46 9.36 12.26
C PRO A 2 20.56 9.93 13.68
N LEU A 3 20.42 9.05 14.68
CA LEU A 3 20.60 9.42 16.11
C LEU A 3 21.95 10.08 16.28
N ALA A 4 22.00 11.26 16.87
CA ALA A 4 23.23 11.97 17.16
C ALA A 4 23.85 11.43 18.45
N ASN A 5 25.11 11.07 18.40
CA ASN A 5 25.88 10.70 19.58
C ASN A 5 26.60 11.95 20.11
N PHE A 6 26.10 12.49 21.20
CA PHE A 6 26.68 13.66 21.86
C PHE A 6 27.81 13.31 22.83
N THR A 7 27.87 12.05 23.25
CA THR A 7 28.86 11.51 24.20
C THR A 7 29.42 10.20 23.65
N ASN A 8 30.61 9.83 24.14
CA ASN A 8 31.21 8.55 23.78
C ASN A 8 30.44 7.38 24.42
N LEU A 9 30.03 6.41 23.59
CA LEU A 9 29.31 5.21 24.00
C LEU A 9 30.18 3.95 23.93
N ASP A 10 31.51 4.09 23.94
CA ASP A 10 32.43 2.95 23.97
C ASP A 10 32.95 2.73 25.41
N PHE A 11 32.47 1.65 26.02
CA PHE A 11 32.89 1.24 27.39
C PHE A 11 34.41 1.07 27.48
N ASN A 12 35.05 0.43 26.50
CA ASN A 12 36.48 0.18 26.51
C ASN A 12 37.27 1.46 26.39
N GLN A 13 36.82 2.39 25.59
CA GLN A 13 37.45 3.69 25.44
C GLN A 13 37.33 4.53 26.73
N VAL A 14 36.16 4.52 27.38
CA VAL A 14 35.97 5.15 28.70
C VAL A 14 36.93 4.55 29.73
N LYS A 15 37.02 3.22 29.80
CA LYS A 15 37.95 2.50 30.69
C LYS A 15 39.41 2.87 30.41
N THR A 16 39.80 2.91 29.14
CA THR A 16 41.16 3.31 28.72
C THR A 16 41.47 4.75 29.16
N THR A 17 40.58 5.68 28.90
CA THR A 17 40.74 7.08 29.33
C THR A 17 40.89 7.22 30.84
N LEU A 18 40.10 6.45 31.63
CA LEU A 18 40.24 6.41 33.07
C LEU A 18 41.60 5.85 33.53
N ARG A 19 42.08 4.80 32.86
CA ARG A 19 43.41 4.23 33.12
C ARG A 19 44.54 5.22 32.75
N GLU A 20 44.43 5.90 31.64
CA GLU A 20 45.40 6.92 31.22
C GLU A 20 45.46 8.07 32.22
N TYR A 21 44.30 8.55 32.70
CA TYR A 21 44.23 9.56 33.73
C TYR A 21 44.93 9.14 35.04
N LEU A 22 44.73 7.86 35.47
CA LEU A 22 45.40 7.35 36.65
C LEU A 22 46.89 7.15 36.46
N LYS A 23 47.33 6.87 35.24
CA LYS A 23 48.78 6.74 34.92
C LYS A 23 49.53 8.05 35.08
N GLU A 24 48.87 9.17 34.84
CA GLU A 24 49.43 10.50 35.05
C GLU A 24 49.55 10.83 36.57
N ASN A 25 48.82 10.11 37.44
CA ASN A 25 48.83 10.29 38.87
C ASN A 25 49.64 9.18 39.55
N SER A 26 50.87 9.52 39.99
CA SER A 26 51.86 8.58 40.57
C SER A 26 51.43 7.94 41.90
N ASN A 27 50.30 8.31 42.51
CA ASN A 27 49.81 7.76 43.75
C ASN A 27 49.03 6.44 43.64
N PHE A 28 48.72 5.99 42.39
CA PHE A 28 47.99 4.77 42.14
C PHE A 28 48.87 3.78 41.37
N THR A 29 49.04 2.57 41.91
CA THR A 29 49.99 1.59 41.32
C THR A 29 49.32 0.28 40.83
N ASP A 30 48.09 0.03 41.21
CA ASP A 30 47.41 -1.29 41.00
C ASP A 30 46.36 -1.28 39.92
N TYR A 31 46.25 -0.24 39.09
CA TYR A 31 45.20 -0.02 38.13
C TYR A 31 45.34 -0.89 36.86
N ASP A 32 46.54 -1.42 36.54
CA ASP A 32 46.83 -2.21 35.36
C ASP A 32 46.55 -3.71 35.57
N PHE A 33 46.44 -4.17 36.83
CA PHE A 33 46.18 -5.55 37.11
C PHE A 33 44.66 -5.86 37.11
N GLU A 34 44.21 -6.67 36.15
CA GLU A 34 42.76 -6.93 35.94
C GLU A 34 42.05 -7.57 37.14
N GLY A 35 42.75 -8.25 38.00
CA GLY A 35 42.22 -8.85 39.22
C GLY A 35 42.28 -7.93 40.45
N SER A 36 42.76 -6.68 40.34
CA SER A 36 42.88 -5.77 41.48
C SER A 36 41.54 -5.15 41.84
N ASN A 37 41.37 -4.82 43.12
CA ASN A 37 40.18 -4.10 43.59
C ASN A 37 40.03 -2.75 42.89
N LEU A 38 41.12 -2.07 42.54
CA LEU A 38 41.12 -0.79 41.87
C LEU A 38 40.63 -0.96 40.41
N SER A 39 41.07 -2.01 39.68
CA SER A 39 40.57 -2.33 38.33
C SER A 39 39.08 -2.61 38.35
N THR A 40 38.55 -3.32 39.38
CA THR A 40 37.11 -3.58 39.52
C THR A 40 36.35 -2.28 39.76
N ILE A 41 36.90 -1.35 40.57
CA ILE A 41 36.27 -0.03 40.78
C ILE A 41 36.27 0.80 39.48
N LEU A 42 37.36 0.72 38.70
CA LEU A 42 37.40 1.37 37.37
C LEU A 42 36.35 0.81 36.39
N ASP A 43 36.12 -0.49 36.44
CA ASP A 43 35.09 -1.11 35.61
C ASP A 43 33.68 -0.63 36.03
N VAL A 44 33.40 -0.51 37.34
CA VAL A 44 32.14 0.05 37.84
C VAL A 44 31.99 1.52 37.44
N LEU A 45 33.04 2.33 37.55
CA LEU A 45 33.03 3.75 37.12
C LEU A 45 32.83 3.89 35.63
N ALA A 46 33.54 3.08 34.84
CA ALA A 46 33.39 3.06 33.38
C ALA A 46 31.97 2.66 32.97
N TYR A 47 31.40 1.64 33.64
CA TYR A 47 30.03 1.22 33.40
C TYR A 47 29.01 2.31 33.80
N ASN A 48 29.19 2.94 34.96
CA ASN A 48 28.32 4.05 35.35
C ASN A 48 28.43 5.23 34.37
N THR A 49 29.62 5.57 33.93
CA THR A 49 29.82 6.63 32.91
C THR A 49 29.16 6.26 31.58
N TYR A 50 29.29 5.01 31.16
CA TYR A 50 28.64 4.50 29.95
C TYR A 50 27.11 4.63 30.05
N ILE A 51 26.49 4.17 31.14
CA ILE A 51 25.05 4.29 31.36
C ILE A 51 24.62 5.76 31.44
N THR A 52 25.38 6.60 32.12
CA THR A 52 25.10 8.05 32.21
C THR A 52 25.17 8.70 30.83
N SER A 53 26.19 8.37 30.05
CA SER A 53 26.36 8.85 28.67
C SER A 53 25.24 8.38 27.75
N TYR A 54 24.83 7.11 27.90
CA TYR A 54 23.68 6.55 27.16
C TYR A 54 22.39 7.32 27.48
N ASN A 55 22.11 7.53 28.78
CA ASN A 55 20.93 8.28 29.21
C ASN A 55 20.97 9.74 28.72
N ALA A 56 22.14 10.37 28.74
CA ALA A 56 22.31 11.73 28.24
C ALA A 56 22.05 11.81 26.72
N ASN A 57 22.55 10.85 25.94
CA ASN A 57 22.27 10.76 24.51
C ASN A 57 20.80 10.51 24.24
N MET A 58 20.14 9.61 25.00
CA MET A 58 18.70 9.36 24.88
C MET A 58 17.91 10.65 25.14
N VAL A 59 18.15 11.34 26.25
CA VAL A 59 17.46 12.60 26.58
C VAL A 59 17.70 13.65 25.50
N ALA A 60 18.95 13.81 25.03
CA ALA A 60 19.28 14.79 23.99
C ALA A 60 18.56 14.50 22.65
N ASN A 61 18.44 13.23 22.26
CA ASN A 61 17.73 12.84 21.05
C ASN A 61 16.20 13.02 21.19
N GLU A 62 15.65 12.81 22.38
CA GLU A 62 14.20 12.92 22.61
C GLU A 62 13.69 14.38 22.64
N VAL A 63 14.57 15.39 22.67
CA VAL A 63 14.20 16.82 22.62
C VAL A 63 13.80 17.27 21.20
N PHE A 64 14.28 16.61 20.16
CA PHE A 64 14.03 17.02 18.78
C PHE A 64 13.06 16.05 18.09
N ILE A 65 12.05 16.59 17.40
CA ILE A 65 11.03 15.80 16.73
C ILE A 65 11.60 14.81 15.70
N ASP A 66 12.70 15.17 15.03
CA ASP A 66 13.33 14.32 14.01
C ASP A 66 14.03 13.09 14.60
N SER A 67 14.60 13.21 15.81
CA SER A 67 15.39 12.15 16.44
C SER A 67 14.67 11.44 17.58
N ALA A 68 13.59 12.01 18.12
CA ALA A 68 12.80 11.39 19.18
C ALA A 68 12.25 10.02 18.73
N THR A 69 12.28 9.04 19.61
CA THR A 69 11.86 7.65 19.33
C THR A 69 10.58 7.27 20.07
N LEU A 70 10.37 7.85 21.24
CA LEU A 70 9.18 7.58 22.06
C LEU A 70 7.99 8.37 21.51
N ARG A 71 6.87 7.66 21.25
CA ARG A 71 5.63 8.27 20.72
C ARG A 71 5.17 9.46 21.55
N GLU A 72 5.15 9.32 22.87
CA GLU A 72 4.70 10.35 23.80
C GLU A 72 5.49 11.66 23.64
N ASN A 73 6.82 11.56 23.50
CA ASN A 73 7.68 12.72 23.28
C ASN A 73 7.42 13.36 21.92
N VAL A 74 7.29 12.54 20.86
CA VAL A 74 6.99 13.04 19.52
C VAL A 74 5.62 13.73 19.48
N VAL A 75 4.59 13.16 20.11
CA VAL A 75 3.26 13.76 20.24
C VAL A 75 3.32 15.07 21.03
N SER A 76 4.06 15.10 22.14
CA SER A 76 4.25 16.32 22.94
C SER A 76 4.93 17.43 22.15
N LEU A 77 5.98 17.09 21.37
CA LEU A 77 6.66 18.04 20.50
C LEU A 77 5.77 18.51 19.33
N ALA A 78 5.00 17.61 18.74
CA ALA A 78 4.04 17.93 17.67
C ALA A 78 2.92 18.85 18.18
N ARG A 79 2.41 18.61 19.40
CA ARG A 79 1.43 19.45 20.07
C ARG A 79 1.95 20.89 20.28
N ASN A 80 3.22 21.07 20.64
CA ASN A 80 3.81 22.41 20.82
C ASN A 80 3.80 23.25 19.54
N ILE A 81 3.78 22.61 18.36
CA ILE A 81 3.66 23.28 17.05
C ILE A 81 2.21 23.25 16.52
N GLY A 82 1.24 22.83 17.35
CA GLY A 82 -0.18 22.84 16.99
C GLY A 82 -0.64 21.67 16.11
N TYR A 83 0.13 20.60 16.02
CA TYR A 83 -0.27 19.40 15.30
C TYR A 83 -0.99 18.41 16.22
N LEU A 84 -2.16 17.95 15.81
CA LEU A 84 -2.87 16.85 16.46
C LEU A 84 -2.73 15.60 15.61
N PRO A 85 -2.06 14.54 16.11
CA PRO A 85 -1.95 13.27 15.41
C PRO A 85 -3.33 12.65 15.12
N LYS A 86 -3.42 11.85 14.06
CA LYS A 86 -4.65 11.11 13.75
C LYS A 86 -4.87 10.03 14.80
N SER A 87 -6.09 10.00 15.35
CA SER A 87 -6.54 8.93 16.22
C SER A 87 -6.79 7.63 15.48
N ARG A 88 -7.05 6.56 16.20
CA ARG A 88 -7.64 5.36 15.59
C ARG A 88 -8.96 5.73 14.95
N LYS A 89 -9.28 5.07 13.85
CA LYS A 89 -10.55 5.23 13.15
C LYS A 89 -11.31 3.92 13.16
N ALA A 90 -12.58 3.98 13.54
CA ALA A 90 -13.44 2.81 13.60
C ALA A 90 -13.80 2.30 12.20
N ALA A 91 -13.76 0.98 11.98
CA ALA A 91 -14.26 0.40 10.76
C ALA A 91 -15.78 0.64 10.66
N THR A 92 -16.24 1.10 9.50
CA THR A 92 -17.64 1.43 9.25
C THR A 92 -18.30 0.34 8.43
N GLY A 93 -19.37 -0.25 8.97
CA GLY A 93 -20.26 -1.16 8.25
C GLY A 93 -21.58 -0.47 7.89
N VAL A 94 -22.27 -0.99 6.90
CA VAL A 94 -23.64 -0.55 6.54
C VAL A 94 -24.55 -1.75 6.65
N ILE A 95 -25.62 -1.63 7.45
CA ILE A 95 -26.59 -2.66 7.68
C ILE A 95 -28.00 -2.22 7.27
N THR A 96 -28.80 -3.16 6.81
CA THR A 96 -30.23 -3.01 6.57
C THR A 96 -30.95 -4.13 7.28
N PHE A 97 -32.00 -3.82 8.03
CA PHE A 97 -32.82 -4.83 8.68
C PHE A 97 -34.28 -4.40 8.77
N PHE A 98 -35.16 -5.38 8.86
CA PHE A 98 -36.59 -5.19 9.01
C PHE A 98 -37.06 -5.77 10.33
N VAL A 99 -38.07 -5.15 10.94
CA VAL A 99 -38.65 -5.61 12.18
C VAL A 99 -40.15 -5.82 11.95
N ASP A 100 -40.59 -7.07 12.03
CA ASP A 100 -42.00 -7.43 12.00
C ASP A 100 -42.62 -7.22 13.40
N THR A 101 -43.50 -6.23 13.49
CA THR A 101 -44.20 -5.87 14.72
C THR A 101 -45.65 -6.35 14.79
N THR A 102 -46.11 -7.19 13.83
CA THR A 102 -47.49 -7.67 13.78
C THR A 102 -47.90 -8.44 15.04
N ASN A 103 -46.94 -9.12 15.66
CA ASN A 103 -47.13 -9.89 16.90
C ASN A 103 -46.79 -9.10 18.18
N VAL A 104 -46.46 -7.81 18.08
CA VAL A 104 -46.09 -6.96 19.23
C VAL A 104 -47.35 -6.29 19.79
N SER A 105 -47.63 -6.52 21.07
CA SER A 105 -48.75 -5.88 21.76
C SER A 105 -48.23 -5.00 22.92
N PRO A 106 -48.63 -3.72 22.96
CA PRO A 106 -49.42 -2.96 21.99
C PRO A 106 -48.64 -2.65 20.69
N THR A 107 -49.38 -2.51 19.58
CA THR A 107 -48.79 -2.21 18.27
C THR A 107 -48.09 -0.84 18.27
N PRO A 108 -46.84 -0.76 17.89
CA PRO A 108 -46.11 0.50 17.82
C PRO A 108 -46.45 1.30 16.56
N SER A 109 -46.48 2.64 16.63
CA SER A 109 -46.52 3.51 15.45
C SER A 109 -45.15 3.92 14.98
N THR A 110 -44.18 3.91 15.87
CA THR A 110 -42.74 4.18 15.60
C THR A 110 -41.88 3.21 16.39
N LEU A 111 -40.74 2.86 15.84
CA LEU A 111 -39.75 2.02 16.52
C LEU A 111 -38.43 2.75 16.56
N THR A 112 -37.77 2.76 17.72
CA THR A 112 -36.51 3.43 17.94
C THR A 112 -35.40 2.43 18.22
N LEU A 113 -34.36 2.43 17.41
CA LEU A 113 -33.11 1.76 17.67
C LEU A 113 -32.27 2.65 18.61
N LYS A 114 -31.97 2.16 19.80
CA LYS A 114 -31.20 2.92 20.80
C LYS A 114 -29.72 2.95 20.47
N LYS A 115 -29.07 4.08 20.77
CA LYS A 115 -27.60 4.25 20.68
C LYS A 115 -26.87 3.17 21.48
N GLY A 116 -25.68 2.78 20.99
CA GLY A 116 -24.86 1.72 21.57
C GLY A 116 -24.72 0.52 20.64
N PRO A 117 -24.42 -0.66 21.17
CA PRO A 117 -24.22 -1.87 20.35
C PRO A 117 -25.46 -2.21 19.53
N VAL A 118 -25.28 -2.48 18.25
CA VAL A 118 -26.37 -2.84 17.31
C VAL A 118 -26.15 -4.19 16.68
N VAL A 119 -24.93 -4.49 16.25
CA VAL A 119 -24.60 -5.78 15.64
C VAL A 119 -23.24 -6.27 16.12
N THR A 120 -23.06 -7.59 16.07
CA THR A 120 -21.77 -8.24 16.31
C THR A 120 -21.34 -9.01 15.08
N SER A 121 -20.03 -9.23 14.90
CA SER A 121 -19.53 -10.09 13.83
C SER A 121 -19.97 -11.53 14.06
N GLN A 122 -20.52 -12.17 13.02
CA GLN A 122 -20.94 -13.57 13.09
C GLN A 122 -19.79 -14.49 12.66
N GLY A 123 -19.55 -15.55 13.44
CA GLY A 123 -18.62 -16.62 13.08
C GLY A 123 -17.14 -16.35 13.36
N GLY A 124 -16.78 -15.29 14.07
CA GLY A 124 -15.38 -14.97 14.44
C GLY A 124 -14.53 -14.60 13.22
N PHE A 125 -14.21 -13.35 13.06
CA PHE A 125 -13.30 -12.86 12.04
C PHE A 125 -11.89 -12.81 12.62
N GLY A 126 -10.95 -13.61 12.06
CA GLY A 126 -9.58 -13.66 12.55
C GLY A 126 -9.44 -14.11 14.02
N ASN A 127 -10.28 -15.01 14.53
CA ASN A 127 -10.40 -15.43 15.95
C ASN A 127 -10.94 -14.36 16.92
N SER A 128 -11.44 -13.23 16.43
CA SER A 128 -11.97 -12.15 17.25
C SER A 128 -13.44 -11.89 16.92
N SER A 129 -14.22 -11.51 17.92
CA SER A 129 -15.60 -11.03 17.75
C SER A 129 -15.61 -9.52 17.89
N PHE A 130 -16.15 -8.82 16.91
CA PHE A 130 -16.26 -7.37 16.89
C PHE A 130 -17.67 -6.92 17.15
N VAL A 131 -17.81 -5.84 17.93
CA VAL A 131 -19.08 -5.17 18.20
C VAL A 131 -19.16 -3.92 17.36
N PHE A 132 -20.31 -3.65 16.76
CA PHE A 132 -20.56 -2.43 16.01
C PHE A 132 -21.69 -1.64 16.67
N SER A 133 -21.46 -0.35 16.85
CA SER A 133 -22.31 0.56 17.61
C SER A 133 -22.79 1.72 16.75
N ILE A 134 -23.91 2.37 17.17
CA ILE A 134 -24.38 3.65 16.65
C ILE A 134 -24.28 4.73 17.72
N LEU A 135 -24.09 5.98 17.29
CA LEU A 135 -23.86 7.13 18.17
C LEU A 135 -25.15 7.79 18.67
N GLU A 136 -26.22 7.71 17.91
CA GLU A 136 -27.49 8.42 18.19
C GLU A 136 -28.66 7.46 18.00
N ASP A 137 -29.76 7.72 18.70
CA ASP A 137 -31.02 6.98 18.55
C ASP A 137 -31.61 7.18 17.15
N ILE A 138 -32.03 6.11 16.49
CA ILE A 138 -32.65 6.16 15.16
C ILE A 138 -34.09 5.70 15.29
N THR A 139 -35.04 6.58 14.94
CA THR A 139 -36.48 6.30 15.00
C THR A 139 -37.05 6.22 13.59
N VAL A 140 -37.77 5.14 13.30
CA VAL A 140 -38.44 4.92 12.03
C VAL A 140 -39.95 4.70 12.27
N PRO A 141 -40.81 5.08 11.31
CA PRO A 141 -42.23 4.73 11.38
C PRO A 141 -42.46 3.25 11.13
N VAL A 142 -43.54 2.71 11.67
CA VAL A 142 -44.04 1.35 11.37
C VAL A 142 -45.17 1.46 10.34
N ASN A 143 -44.93 0.88 9.15
CA ASN A 143 -45.90 0.85 8.06
C ASN A 143 -46.35 -0.61 7.86
N ASP A 144 -47.62 -0.85 7.83
CA ASP A 144 -48.22 -2.19 7.65
C ASP A 144 -47.65 -3.28 8.59
N GLY A 145 -47.27 -2.89 9.82
CA GLY A 145 -46.70 -3.78 10.80
C GLY A 145 -45.17 -4.02 10.64
N ILE A 146 -44.51 -3.39 9.67
CA ILE A 146 -43.09 -3.52 9.41
C ILE A 146 -42.37 -2.20 9.66
N ALA A 147 -41.30 -2.24 10.43
CA ALA A 147 -40.35 -1.13 10.61
C ALA A 147 -39.09 -1.40 9.77
N GLU A 148 -38.71 -0.46 8.88
CA GLU A 148 -37.56 -0.62 7.99
C GLU A 148 -36.41 0.29 8.42
N PHE A 149 -35.28 -0.33 8.75
CA PHE A 149 -34.02 0.35 9.05
C PHE A 149 -33.05 0.18 7.87
N ASN A 150 -33.05 1.12 6.94
CA ASN A 150 -32.31 1.06 5.69
C ASN A 150 -30.98 1.82 5.76
N ASN A 151 -29.89 1.18 5.30
CA ASN A 151 -28.56 1.79 5.17
C ASN A 151 -28.05 2.45 6.45
N ILE A 152 -28.20 1.79 7.59
CA ILE A 152 -27.70 2.28 8.87
C ILE A 152 -26.19 2.10 8.92
N SER A 153 -25.47 3.20 9.11
CA SER A 153 -24.02 3.17 9.35
C SER A 153 -23.74 2.74 10.79
N VAL A 154 -22.95 1.69 10.94
CA VAL A 154 -22.51 1.16 12.23
C VAL A 154 -20.99 1.22 12.29
N PHE A 155 -20.46 1.59 13.46
CA PHE A 155 -19.05 1.80 13.70
C PHE A 155 -18.52 0.74 14.65
N GLU A 156 -17.38 0.14 14.28
CA GLU A 156 -16.76 -0.86 15.13
C GLU A 156 -16.29 -0.24 16.46
N GLY A 157 -16.54 -0.94 17.53
CA GLY A 157 -16.15 -0.58 18.88
C GLY A 157 -17.31 -0.40 19.82
N SER A 158 -16.97 -0.12 21.08
CA SER A 158 -17.93 0.09 22.15
C SER A 158 -18.20 1.57 22.34
N LEU A 159 -19.49 1.94 22.33
CA LEU A 159 -19.90 3.31 22.69
C LEU A 159 -19.79 3.50 24.19
N LEU A 160 -18.98 4.47 24.59
CA LEU A 160 -18.72 4.84 25.97
C LEU A 160 -19.13 6.30 26.21
N THR A 161 -19.45 6.63 27.44
CA THR A 161 -19.81 7.99 27.87
C THR A 161 -18.99 8.39 29.07
N ALA A 162 -18.19 9.43 28.94
CA ALA A 162 -17.51 10.07 30.06
C ALA A 162 -18.30 11.31 30.54
N ASN A 163 -18.48 11.44 31.84
CA ASN A 163 -19.22 12.53 32.43
C ASN A 163 -18.35 13.33 33.39
N PHE A 164 -18.40 14.64 33.28
CA PHE A 164 -17.63 15.57 34.12
C PHE A 164 -18.51 16.70 34.62
N THR A 165 -18.29 17.13 35.87
CA THR A 165 -18.88 18.35 36.38
C THR A 165 -17.79 19.41 36.50
N TYR A 166 -17.98 20.55 35.84
CA TYR A 166 -17.07 21.68 35.92
C TYR A 166 -17.25 22.40 37.25
N SER A 167 -16.14 22.77 37.91
CA SER A 167 -16.16 23.61 39.12
C SER A 167 -15.25 24.80 38.93
N ALA A 168 -15.78 25.97 39.13
CA ALA A 168 -15.02 27.22 39.09
C ALA A 168 -13.95 27.31 40.22
N ARG A 169 -14.04 26.46 41.27
CA ARG A 169 -13.03 26.35 42.33
C ARG A 169 -11.78 25.59 41.86
N ASN A 170 -11.90 24.72 40.85
CA ASN A 170 -10.79 23.99 40.23
C ASN A 170 -10.80 24.16 38.70
N PRO A 171 -10.45 25.38 38.22
CA PRO A 171 -10.55 25.71 36.80
C PRO A 171 -9.57 24.92 35.92
N ASN A 172 -8.51 24.35 36.50
CA ASN A 172 -7.48 23.61 35.78
C ASN A 172 -7.76 22.10 35.71
N ARG A 173 -9.00 21.67 36.05
CA ARG A 173 -9.37 20.25 35.92
C ARG A 173 -9.35 19.85 34.44
N LYS A 174 -8.55 18.82 34.15
CA LYS A 174 -8.47 18.22 32.84
C LYS A 174 -9.68 17.34 32.58
N PHE A 175 -10.28 17.45 31.38
CA PHE A 175 -11.35 16.56 30.92
C PHE A 175 -10.72 15.43 30.11
N LEU A 176 -10.02 14.53 30.81
CA LEU A 176 -9.30 13.41 30.20
C LEU A 176 -10.25 12.25 29.98
N LEU A 177 -10.21 11.67 28.78
CA LEU A 177 -10.90 10.43 28.44
C LEU A 177 -9.95 9.27 28.73
N ASP A 178 -10.30 8.43 29.70
CA ASP A 178 -9.39 7.41 30.25
C ASP A 178 -9.19 6.18 29.35
N ASN A 179 -9.95 6.05 28.28
CA ASN A 179 -9.85 4.91 27.37
C ASN A 179 -8.83 5.17 26.24
N ILE A 180 -8.18 4.10 25.82
CA ILE A 180 -7.34 4.06 24.64
C ILE A 180 -8.17 3.68 23.41
N GLY A 181 -7.64 3.92 22.20
CA GLY A 181 -8.31 3.52 20.97
C GLY A 181 -9.53 4.36 20.60
N ILE A 182 -9.61 5.60 21.08
CA ILE A 182 -10.72 6.50 20.82
C ILE A 182 -10.70 6.98 19.36
N ASP A 183 -11.84 6.88 18.69
CA ASP A 183 -12.07 7.54 17.41
C ASP A 183 -12.53 8.98 17.65
N THR A 184 -11.64 9.94 17.39
CA THR A 184 -11.91 11.37 17.64
C THR A 184 -12.86 12.00 16.63
N GLU A 185 -13.10 11.37 15.47
CA GLU A 185 -14.09 11.86 14.50
C GLU A 185 -15.53 11.56 14.93
N LEU A 186 -15.71 10.49 15.72
CA LEU A 186 -17.00 10.05 16.25
C LEU A 186 -17.33 10.62 17.62
N LEU A 187 -16.49 11.51 18.18
CA LEU A 187 -16.65 12.08 19.48
C LEU A 187 -17.75 13.15 19.49
N THR A 188 -18.66 13.04 20.44
CA THR A 188 -19.76 13.99 20.61
C THR A 188 -19.75 14.58 22.00
N VAL A 189 -19.59 15.91 22.12
CA VAL A 189 -19.57 16.64 23.37
C VAL A 189 -20.88 17.38 23.55
N ARG A 190 -21.53 17.15 24.69
CA ARG A 190 -22.77 17.85 25.10
C ARG A 190 -22.56 18.49 26.48
N VAL A 191 -22.95 19.75 26.61
CA VAL A 191 -22.87 20.48 27.86
C VAL A 191 -24.29 20.84 28.33
N LYS A 192 -24.59 20.53 29.58
CA LYS A 192 -25.83 20.91 30.29
C LYS A 192 -25.54 21.95 31.36
N PRO A 193 -26.48 22.81 31.68
CA PRO A 193 -26.32 23.77 32.81
C PRO A 193 -26.03 23.09 34.14
N ASN A 194 -26.65 21.94 34.38
CA ASN A 194 -26.42 21.04 35.53
C ASN A 194 -26.82 19.62 35.16
N GLU A 195 -26.50 18.64 36.01
CA GLU A 195 -26.76 17.23 35.76
C GLU A 195 -28.25 16.89 35.50
N GLN A 196 -29.17 17.56 36.24
CA GLN A 196 -30.60 17.30 36.16
C GLN A 196 -31.29 18.01 34.99
N SER A 197 -30.59 18.91 34.31
CA SER A 197 -31.16 19.65 33.19
C SER A 197 -31.45 18.76 31.99
N SER A 198 -32.66 18.86 31.42
CA SER A 198 -33.00 18.21 30.15
C SER A 198 -32.42 18.98 28.93
N ARG A 199 -32.08 20.26 29.10
CA ARG A 199 -31.51 21.10 28.03
C ARG A 199 -30.01 20.81 27.91
N SER A 200 -29.58 20.37 26.73
CA SER A 200 -28.16 20.19 26.40
C SER A 200 -27.80 21.00 25.15
N VAL A 201 -26.57 21.48 25.10
CA VAL A 201 -25.98 22.14 23.94
C VAL A 201 -24.88 21.24 23.39
N LYS A 202 -24.94 20.91 22.10
CA LYS A 202 -23.89 20.15 21.40
C LYS A 202 -22.75 21.12 21.07
N TYR A 203 -21.55 20.81 21.51
CA TYR A 203 -20.34 21.55 21.19
C TYR A 203 -19.71 20.94 19.93
N ILE A 204 -19.08 21.78 19.12
CA ILE A 204 -18.47 21.39 17.84
C ILE A 204 -16.95 21.43 18.03
N ARG A 205 -16.27 20.40 17.53
CA ARG A 205 -14.81 20.37 17.51
C ARG A 205 -14.27 21.47 16.60
N GLN A 206 -13.28 22.18 17.09
CA GLN A 206 -12.57 23.21 16.36
C GLN A 206 -11.08 22.93 16.42
N ASP A 207 -10.42 22.94 15.26
CA ASP A 207 -8.98 22.68 15.16
C ASP A 207 -8.17 23.98 14.97
N SER A 208 -8.87 25.13 14.82
CA SER A 208 -8.26 26.44 14.61
C SER A 208 -8.91 27.48 15.49
N LEU A 209 -8.15 28.45 15.98
CA LEU A 209 -8.63 29.58 16.74
C LEU A 209 -9.25 30.69 15.86
N PHE A 210 -9.07 30.63 14.54
CA PHE A 210 -9.62 31.60 13.59
C PHE A 210 -11.14 31.45 13.48
N GLU A 211 -11.84 32.59 13.39
CA GLU A 211 -13.30 32.68 13.26
C GLU A 211 -14.10 32.17 14.48
N VAL A 212 -13.45 31.86 15.59
CA VAL A 212 -14.14 31.47 16.82
C VAL A 212 -14.51 32.70 17.61
N LYS A 213 -15.84 32.86 17.91
CA LYS A 213 -16.37 33.94 18.73
C LYS A 213 -16.40 33.56 20.19
N PRO A 214 -16.42 34.52 21.12
CA PRO A 214 -16.48 34.28 22.57
C PRO A 214 -17.68 33.44 23.04
N ASP A 215 -18.79 33.43 22.31
CA ASP A 215 -20.03 32.72 22.61
C ASP A 215 -20.18 31.39 21.85
N SER A 216 -19.22 31.06 20.97
CA SER A 216 -19.26 29.83 20.18
C SER A 216 -19.16 28.59 21.06
N ALA A 217 -20.10 27.67 20.91
CA ALA A 217 -20.09 26.38 21.60
C ALA A 217 -19.10 25.43 20.91
N VAL A 218 -17.82 25.59 21.20
CA VAL A 218 -16.72 24.82 20.61
C VAL A 218 -15.86 24.15 21.69
N TYR A 219 -15.20 23.07 21.30
CA TYR A 219 -14.17 22.43 22.08
C TYR A 219 -12.95 22.13 21.23
N TYR A 220 -11.82 22.05 21.86
CA TYR A 220 -10.53 21.65 21.28
C TYR A 220 -10.15 20.29 21.84
N LEU A 221 -9.35 19.55 21.07
CA LEU A 221 -8.91 18.23 21.44
C LEU A 221 -7.38 18.18 21.36
N GLN A 222 -6.77 17.53 22.35
CA GLN A 222 -5.34 17.22 22.31
C GLN A 222 -5.10 15.79 22.76
N GLU A 223 -4.09 15.14 22.19
CA GLU A 223 -3.63 13.84 22.63
C GLU A 223 -2.79 14.04 23.91
N ALA A 224 -3.13 13.30 24.93
CA ALA A 224 -2.40 13.17 26.20
C ALA A 224 -1.52 11.91 26.16
N ASP A 225 -0.94 11.54 27.29
CA ASP A 225 -0.11 10.36 27.40
C ASP A 225 -0.93 9.07 27.19
N ASP A 226 -0.30 8.00 26.72
CA ASP A 226 -0.90 6.68 26.50
C ASP A 226 -2.10 6.66 25.52
N GLU A 227 -2.04 7.37 24.42
CA GLU A 227 -3.12 7.43 23.39
C GLU A 227 -4.48 7.91 23.96
N ARG A 228 -4.49 8.62 25.06
CA ARG A 228 -5.69 9.24 25.65
C ARG A 228 -5.90 10.64 25.09
N TYR A 229 -7.12 11.13 25.19
CA TYR A 229 -7.48 12.46 24.70
C TYR A 229 -8.03 13.35 25.78
N GLU A 230 -7.61 14.60 25.78
CA GLU A 230 -8.11 15.66 26.65
C GLU A 230 -9.00 16.61 25.85
N VAL A 231 -10.21 16.85 26.38
CA VAL A 231 -11.16 17.82 25.82
C VAL A 231 -10.93 19.17 26.53
N ILE A 232 -10.71 20.22 25.75
CA ILE A 232 -10.45 21.57 26.23
C ILE A 232 -11.58 22.48 25.74
N PHE A 233 -12.11 23.29 26.64
CA PHE A 233 -13.18 24.26 26.34
C PHE A 233 -12.62 25.67 26.19
N GLY A 234 -13.40 26.54 25.55
CA GLY A 234 -13.06 27.95 25.38
C GLY A 234 -12.87 28.69 26.71
N ASP A 235 -12.09 29.73 26.68
CA ASP A 235 -11.74 30.60 27.82
C ASP A 235 -12.67 31.84 27.91
N GLY A 236 -13.59 32.02 26.95
CA GLY A 236 -14.45 33.19 26.81
C GLY A 236 -13.90 34.24 25.83
N LEU A 237 -12.73 33.98 25.23
CA LEU A 237 -12.20 34.73 24.07
C LEU A 237 -12.27 33.85 22.82
N PHE A 238 -11.78 32.62 22.94
CA PHE A 238 -11.79 31.61 21.88
C PHE A 238 -12.78 30.49 22.23
N GLY A 239 -14.07 30.79 22.13
CA GLY A 239 -15.16 29.88 22.46
C GLY A 239 -15.75 30.10 23.85
N LYS A 240 -16.94 29.56 24.04
CA LYS A 240 -17.73 29.73 25.27
C LYS A 240 -17.04 29.06 26.45
N LYS A 241 -16.79 29.85 27.49
CA LYS A 241 -16.28 29.38 28.78
C LYS A 241 -17.36 28.59 29.53
N LEU A 242 -16.95 27.50 30.21
CA LEU A 242 -17.84 26.76 31.08
C LEU A 242 -18.18 27.55 32.35
N GLU A 243 -19.43 27.42 32.80
CA GLU A 243 -19.96 28.01 34.02
C GLU A 243 -19.90 26.97 35.17
N ASP A 244 -19.90 27.44 36.41
CA ASP A 244 -19.88 26.55 37.59
C ASP A 244 -21.08 25.59 37.59
N ASN A 245 -20.85 24.33 37.91
CA ASN A 245 -21.79 23.20 37.84
C ASN A 245 -22.22 22.76 36.42
N ASN A 246 -21.62 23.28 35.34
CA ASN A 246 -21.88 22.74 34.05
C ASN A 246 -21.53 21.23 34.00
N TYR A 247 -22.48 20.45 33.51
CA TYR A 247 -22.32 19.00 33.33
C TYR A 247 -21.96 18.68 31.90
N VAL A 248 -20.76 18.16 31.71
CA VAL A 248 -20.19 17.80 30.41
C VAL A 248 -20.35 16.31 30.21
N SER A 249 -21.00 15.90 29.13
CA SER A 249 -21.11 14.50 28.73
C SER A 249 -20.43 14.32 27.38
N VAL A 250 -19.50 13.39 27.31
CA VAL A 250 -18.71 13.05 26.14
C VAL A 250 -19.01 11.63 25.73
N ASP A 251 -19.70 11.46 24.60
CA ASP A 251 -19.94 10.16 23.98
C ASP A 251 -18.84 9.89 22.95
N TYR A 252 -18.22 8.72 22.97
CA TYR A 252 -17.14 8.33 22.07
C TYR A 252 -17.12 6.82 21.84
N ILE A 253 -16.50 6.39 20.76
CA ILE A 253 -16.27 4.96 20.46
C ILE A 253 -14.80 4.62 20.75
N SER A 254 -14.60 3.55 21.51
CA SER A 254 -13.29 2.90 21.64
C SER A 254 -13.23 1.75 20.65
N SER A 255 -12.34 1.86 19.66
CA SER A 255 -12.22 0.99 18.47
C SER A 255 -10.91 0.21 18.47
N ASN A 256 -10.90 -0.95 17.82
CA ASN A 256 -9.69 -1.73 17.51
C ASN A 256 -9.01 -1.27 16.20
N GLY A 257 -9.52 -0.22 15.56
CA GLY A 257 -8.95 0.35 14.34
C GLY A 257 -9.22 -0.50 13.10
N ASP A 258 -8.14 -0.91 12.43
CA ASP A 258 -8.18 -1.65 11.17
C ASP A 258 -8.51 -3.15 11.32
N ALA A 259 -8.47 -3.69 12.53
CA ALA A 259 -8.67 -5.12 12.79
C ALA A 259 -10.03 -5.67 12.35
N ALA A 260 -11.06 -4.82 12.30
CA ALA A 260 -12.42 -5.19 11.88
C ALA A 260 -12.71 -4.94 10.39
N ASN A 261 -11.73 -4.47 9.62
CA ASN A 261 -11.90 -4.32 8.18
C ASN A 261 -12.10 -5.69 7.52
N GLY A 262 -13.13 -5.79 6.67
CA GLY A 262 -13.48 -7.03 5.98
C GLY A 262 -14.61 -7.84 6.64
N VAL A 263 -15.07 -7.48 7.84
CA VAL A 263 -16.25 -8.11 8.48
C VAL A 263 -17.49 -7.87 7.62
N GLY A 264 -18.07 -8.92 7.05
CA GLY A 264 -19.24 -8.83 6.16
C GLY A 264 -20.48 -9.58 6.66
N GLN A 265 -20.36 -10.35 7.76
CA GLN A 265 -21.48 -11.08 8.36
C GLN A 265 -21.77 -10.53 9.74
N PHE A 266 -23.03 -10.14 9.96
CA PHE A 266 -23.46 -9.49 11.18
C PHE A 266 -24.61 -10.28 11.84
N ALA A 267 -24.61 -10.30 13.17
CA ALA A 267 -25.72 -10.75 14.00
C ALA A 267 -26.29 -9.56 14.76
N PHE A 268 -27.60 -9.43 14.78
CA PHE A 268 -28.25 -8.33 15.49
C PHE A 268 -28.12 -8.50 17.02
N ALA A 269 -27.70 -7.44 17.69
CA ALA A 269 -27.54 -7.36 19.15
C ALA A 269 -28.08 -6.04 19.73
N GLY A 270 -28.81 -5.26 18.90
CA GLY A 270 -29.30 -3.94 19.25
C GLY A 270 -30.53 -3.95 20.17
N ARG A 271 -30.78 -2.79 20.80
CA ARG A 271 -31.98 -2.57 21.61
C ARG A 271 -32.99 -1.73 20.84
N LEU A 272 -34.14 -2.35 20.55
CA LEU A 272 -35.29 -1.73 19.87
C LEU A 272 -36.36 -1.42 20.89
N VAL A 273 -36.85 -0.17 20.91
CA VAL A 273 -37.84 0.29 21.85
C VAL A 273 -38.94 1.13 21.18
N PHE A 274 -40.11 1.16 21.77
CA PHE A 274 -41.14 2.13 21.45
C PHE A 274 -41.79 2.64 22.72
N SER A 275 -42.33 3.82 22.70
CA SER A 275 -43.00 4.44 23.85
C SER A 275 -44.49 4.55 23.58
N ARG A 276 -45.30 4.13 24.57
CA ARG A 276 -46.75 4.32 24.56
C ARG A 276 -47.18 4.72 25.97
N ASN A 277 -47.98 5.75 26.10
CA ASN A 277 -48.48 6.25 27.37
C ASN A 277 -47.36 6.50 28.42
N ASN A 278 -46.24 7.05 28.00
CA ASN A 278 -45.06 7.28 28.84
C ASN A 278 -44.37 5.99 29.36
N GLN A 279 -44.74 4.82 28.83
CA GLN A 279 -44.12 3.53 29.16
C GLN A 279 -43.29 3.05 27.98
N GLU A 280 -42.03 2.62 28.23
CA GLU A 280 -41.12 2.09 27.23
C GLU A 280 -41.28 0.58 27.13
N PHE A 281 -41.48 0.07 25.90
CA PHE A 281 -41.54 -1.34 25.57
C PHE A 281 -40.36 -1.75 24.71
N VAL A 282 -39.80 -2.93 24.96
CA VAL A 282 -38.66 -3.48 24.22
C VAL A 282 -39.15 -4.54 23.22
N VAL A 283 -38.66 -4.47 21.99
CA VAL A 283 -38.94 -5.46 20.95
C VAL A 283 -37.71 -6.36 20.79
N THR A 284 -37.92 -7.68 20.97
CA THR A 284 -36.82 -8.67 20.93
C THR A 284 -36.97 -9.74 19.86
N SER A 285 -38.10 -9.74 19.15
CA SER A 285 -38.43 -10.75 18.11
C SER A 285 -38.89 -10.10 16.80
N GLY A 286 -38.94 -10.87 15.73
CA GLY A 286 -39.35 -10.38 14.41
C GLY A 286 -38.28 -9.62 13.64
N ILE A 287 -37.00 -9.69 14.05
CA ILE A 287 -35.89 -8.97 13.46
C ILE A 287 -35.23 -9.81 12.34
N SER A 288 -35.20 -9.28 11.15
CA SER A 288 -34.59 -9.92 9.97
C SER A 288 -33.49 -8.99 9.40
N LEU A 289 -32.24 -9.43 9.52
CA LEU A 289 -31.09 -8.72 8.96
C LEU A 289 -30.92 -9.09 7.49
N VAL A 290 -30.73 -8.09 6.63
CA VAL A 290 -30.45 -8.30 5.21
C VAL A 290 -28.96 -8.31 4.99
N THR A 291 -28.46 -9.37 4.34
CA THR A 291 -27.05 -9.44 3.93
C THR A 291 -26.82 -8.48 2.76
N THR A 292 -26.17 -7.36 3.01
CA THR A 292 -25.91 -6.32 1.98
C THR A 292 -24.74 -6.68 1.06
N GLY A 293 -23.96 -7.72 1.38
CA GLY A 293 -22.74 -8.07 0.64
C GLY A 293 -21.60 -7.06 0.81
N LEU A 294 -21.80 -5.98 1.57
CA LEU A 294 -20.79 -4.98 1.87
C LEU A 294 -20.09 -5.32 3.19
N SER A 295 -18.79 -5.47 3.14
CA SER A 295 -17.97 -5.63 4.35
C SER A 295 -17.61 -4.29 4.99
N ALA A 296 -17.38 -4.33 6.31
CA ALA A 296 -16.91 -3.19 7.08
C ALA A 296 -15.52 -2.73 6.55
N ARG A 297 -15.31 -1.42 6.49
CA ARG A 297 -14.11 -0.81 5.91
C ARG A 297 -13.82 0.55 6.56
N GLY A 298 -12.63 1.09 6.27
CA GLY A 298 -12.25 2.43 6.71
C GLY A 298 -11.70 2.50 8.13
N GLY A 299 -11.52 1.36 8.79
CA GLY A 299 -10.79 1.31 10.06
C GLY A 299 -9.30 1.58 9.84
N GLU A 300 -8.70 2.37 10.73
CA GLU A 300 -7.29 2.75 10.69
C GLU A 300 -6.64 2.64 12.06
N ALA A 301 -5.39 2.22 12.09
CA ALA A 301 -4.55 2.30 13.29
C ALA A 301 -4.22 3.76 13.62
N ILE A 302 -3.77 4.02 14.84
CA ILE A 302 -3.29 5.33 15.26
C ILE A 302 -2.10 5.77 14.39
N GLU A 303 -1.96 7.07 14.15
CA GLU A 303 -0.86 7.60 13.35
C GLU A 303 0.50 7.23 13.93
N GLY A 304 1.36 6.63 13.09
CA GLY A 304 2.69 6.19 13.48
C GLY A 304 3.67 7.35 13.69
N VAL A 305 4.69 7.13 14.51
CA VAL A 305 5.73 8.12 14.86
C VAL A 305 6.37 8.75 13.63
N GLU A 306 6.73 7.95 12.62
CA GLU A 306 7.37 8.46 11.39
C GLU A 306 6.45 9.34 10.55
N SER A 307 5.14 9.09 10.58
CA SER A 307 4.14 9.94 9.95
C SER A 307 4.06 11.29 10.66
N ILE A 308 3.98 11.29 11.99
CA ILE A 308 3.94 12.52 12.80
C ILE A 308 5.19 13.38 12.55
N LYS A 309 6.39 12.77 12.59
CA LYS A 309 7.66 13.45 12.28
C LYS A 309 7.66 14.09 10.89
N LYS A 310 7.07 13.42 9.93
CA LYS A 310 6.99 13.91 8.54
C LYS A 310 5.99 15.07 8.38
N PHE A 311 4.79 14.93 8.95
CA PHE A 311 3.69 15.87 8.67
C PHE A 311 3.63 17.05 9.63
N ALA A 312 3.95 16.89 10.92
CA ALA A 312 3.83 17.97 11.89
C ALA A 312 4.68 19.21 11.55
N PRO A 313 5.99 19.10 11.20
CA PRO A 313 6.78 20.26 10.79
C PRO A 313 6.29 20.91 9.48
N ARG A 314 5.82 20.09 8.54
CA ARG A 314 5.33 20.57 7.23
C ARG A 314 4.05 21.38 7.35
N ILE A 315 3.09 20.91 8.17
CA ILE A 315 1.84 21.62 8.44
C ILE A 315 2.12 22.93 9.17
N TYR A 316 3.03 22.92 10.14
CA TYR A 316 3.46 24.15 10.80
C TYR A 316 4.10 25.13 9.81
N ALA A 317 4.99 24.67 8.94
CA ALA A 317 5.65 25.49 7.92
C ALA A 317 4.66 26.06 6.90
N SER A 318 3.63 25.32 6.53
CA SER A 318 2.59 25.76 5.57
C SER A 318 1.71 26.88 6.11
N GLN A 319 1.61 27.06 7.45
CA GLN A 319 0.78 28.07 8.12
C GLN A 319 -0.66 28.13 7.57
N ASN A 320 -1.25 26.98 7.30
CA ASN A 320 -2.58 26.81 6.67
C ASN A 320 -2.70 27.46 5.27
N ARG A 321 -1.61 27.50 4.50
CA ARG A 321 -1.60 27.95 3.11
C ARG A 321 -0.97 26.88 2.24
N ALA A 322 -1.53 26.66 1.07
CA ALA A 322 -0.99 25.75 0.07
C ALA A 322 -0.35 26.58 -1.05
N LEU A 323 0.98 26.67 -1.04
CA LEU A 323 1.78 27.39 -2.02
C LEU A 323 2.70 26.47 -2.80
N THR A 324 3.39 25.58 -2.10
CA THR A 324 4.33 24.62 -2.70
C THR A 324 3.70 23.23 -2.86
N ALA A 325 4.26 22.39 -3.73
CA ALA A 325 3.82 21.00 -3.88
C ALA A 325 3.79 20.26 -2.53
N ASN A 326 4.81 20.46 -1.70
CA ASN A 326 4.88 19.87 -0.36
C ASN A 326 3.76 20.29 0.58
N ASP A 327 3.24 21.55 0.44
CA ASP A 327 2.11 22.01 1.26
C ASP A 327 0.84 21.24 0.88
N TYR A 328 0.56 21.10 -0.42
CA TYR A 328 -0.58 20.30 -0.90
C TYR A 328 -0.46 18.84 -0.49
N GLU A 329 0.74 18.24 -0.62
CA GLU A 329 1.00 16.87 -0.19
C GLU A 329 0.78 16.63 1.31
N SER A 330 0.94 17.67 2.11
CA SER A 330 0.74 17.60 3.56
C SER A 330 -0.70 17.92 3.97
N LEU A 331 -1.31 18.96 3.39
CA LEU A 331 -2.66 19.42 3.73
C LEU A 331 -3.76 18.44 3.25
N ILE A 332 -3.59 17.85 2.07
CA ILE A 332 -4.65 17.00 1.51
C ILE A 332 -4.88 15.76 2.37
N PRO A 333 -3.89 14.91 2.69
CA PRO A 333 -4.13 13.71 3.48
C PRO A 333 -4.44 13.98 4.94
N THR A 334 -4.07 15.15 5.46
CA THR A 334 -4.26 15.46 6.89
C THR A 334 -5.59 16.19 7.17
N GLN A 335 -6.00 17.12 6.30
CA GLN A 335 -7.14 18.02 6.61
C GLN A 335 -8.26 17.97 5.57
N ILE A 336 -7.98 17.61 4.32
CA ILE A 336 -8.93 17.77 3.22
C ILE A 336 -9.57 16.44 2.83
N TYR A 337 -8.74 15.42 2.58
CA TYR A 337 -9.15 14.07 2.18
C TYR A 337 -8.30 13.01 2.90
N PRO A 338 -8.66 12.62 4.13
CA PRO A 338 -7.90 11.66 4.94
C PRO A 338 -7.77 10.27 4.31
N GLU A 339 -8.70 9.89 3.43
CA GLU A 339 -8.68 8.59 2.72
C GLU A 339 -7.64 8.54 1.59
N THR A 340 -6.65 9.43 1.63
CA THR A 340 -5.50 9.43 0.73
C THR A 340 -4.49 8.39 1.16
N GLU A 341 -4.19 7.43 0.29
CA GLU A 341 -3.12 6.45 0.50
C GLU A 341 -1.77 6.99 0.03
N SER A 342 -1.75 7.55 -1.16
CA SER A 342 -0.58 8.21 -1.74
C SER A 342 -1.00 9.41 -2.57
N ILE A 343 -0.15 10.41 -2.62
CA ILE A 343 -0.41 11.65 -3.35
C ILE A 343 0.84 12.08 -4.09
N SER A 344 0.63 12.63 -5.28
CA SER A 344 1.66 13.32 -6.05
C SER A 344 1.16 14.69 -6.45
N VAL A 345 1.99 15.69 -6.23
CA VAL A 345 1.71 17.08 -6.57
C VAL A 345 2.88 17.65 -7.35
N PHE A 346 2.59 18.27 -8.49
CA PHE A 346 3.60 18.89 -9.34
C PHE A 346 3.06 20.17 -9.98
N GLY A 347 3.98 21.08 -10.30
CA GLY A 347 3.63 22.34 -10.94
C GLY A 347 3.28 22.16 -12.42
N GLY A 348 2.44 23.03 -12.94
CA GLY A 348 2.10 23.02 -14.37
C GLY A 348 3.26 23.38 -15.28
N GLU A 349 4.33 23.99 -14.75
CA GLU A 349 5.57 24.25 -15.46
C GLU A 349 6.35 22.97 -15.84
N GLU A 350 6.12 21.86 -15.15
CA GLU A 350 6.73 20.58 -15.43
C GLU A 350 6.10 19.83 -16.62
N LEU A 351 4.93 20.31 -17.09
CA LEU A 351 4.24 19.69 -18.21
C LEU A 351 4.79 20.16 -19.57
N VAL A 352 4.57 19.36 -20.58
CA VAL A 352 4.88 19.71 -21.98
C VAL A 352 3.58 19.68 -22.80
N PRO A 353 3.04 20.83 -23.26
CA PRO A 353 3.51 22.22 -23.04
C PRO A 353 3.27 22.71 -21.59
N PRO A 354 4.08 23.64 -21.07
CA PRO A 354 3.91 24.18 -19.72
C PRO A 354 2.59 24.91 -19.51
N GLN A 355 1.97 24.70 -18.34
CA GLN A 355 0.72 25.35 -17.93
C GLN A 355 0.95 26.13 -16.63
N TYR A 356 1.41 27.37 -16.75
CA TYR A 356 1.70 28.23 -15.60
C TYR A 356 0.47 28.59 -14.79
N GLY A 357 0.63 28.78 -13.47
CA GLY A 357 -0.44 29.13 -12.55
C GLY A 357 -1.35 27.95 -12.16
N LYS A 358 -1.00 26.75 -12.54
CA LYS A 358 -1.72 25.53 -12.16
C LYS A 358 -0.82 24.61 -11.34
N VAL A 359 -1.46 23.91 -10.38
CA VAL A 359 -0.86 22.81 -9.63
C VAL A 359 -1.69 21.57 -9.91
N PHE A 360 -1.04 20.53 -10.37
CA PHE A 360 -1.67 19.26 -10.68
C PHE A 360 -1.52 18.30 -9.50
N ILE A 361 -2.62 17.66 -9.13
CA ILE A 361 -2.73 16.80 -7.97
C ILE A 361 -3.27 15.47 -8.43
N SER A 362 -2.51 14.40 -8.22
CA SER A 362 -2.94 13.03 -8.45
C SER A 362 -3.00 12.30 -7.11
N ILE A 363 -4.14 11.71 -6.78
CA ILE A 363 -4.39 11.07 -5.49
C ILE A 363 -4.75 9.61 -5.71
N LYS A 364 -4.03 8.71 -5.06
CA LYS A 364 -4.42 7.31 -4.88
C LYS A 364 -5.30 7.22 -3.65
N PRO A 365 -6.59 6.89 -3.79
CA PRO A 365 -7.45 6.65 -2.64
C PRO A 365 -7.08 5.33 -1.96
N ARG A 366 -7.30 5.23 -0.65
CA ARG A 366 -7.09 4.00 0.11
C ARG A 366 -8.07 2.89 -0.28
N PHE A 367 -9.29 3.28 -0.63
CA PHE A 367 -10.34 2.36 -1.06
C PHE A 367 -10.79 2.70 -2.48
N GLY A 368 -10.73 1.68 -3.35
CA GLY A 368 -11.09 1.81 -4.76
C GLY A 368 -9.95 2.31 -5.66
N ASP A 369 -10.20 2.24 -6.95
CA ASP A 369 -9.20 2.52 -7.97
C ASP A 369 -9.27 3.96 -8.52
N PHE A 370 -10.31 4.72 -8.19
CA PHE A 370 -10.48 6.09 -8.67
C PHE A 370 -11.33 6.93 -7.71
N ILE A 371 -11.17 8.24 -7.78
CA ILE A 371 -11.97 9.20 -7.03
C ILE A 371 -13.15 9.69 -7.90
N PRO A 372 -14.40 9.50 -7.46
CA PRO A 372 -15.56 10.03 -8.17
C PRO A 372 -15.53 11.55 -8.34
N ASN A 373 -16.09 12.06 -9.44
CA ASN A 373 -16.07 13.50 -9.76
C ASN A 373 -16.67 14.37 -8.67
N LEU A 374 -17.74 13.90 -7.99
CA LEU A 374 -18.35 14.63 -6.87
C LEU A 374 -17.35 14.84 -5.71
N ILE A 375 -16.56 13.82 -5.39
CA ILE A 375 -15.54 13.90 -4.34
C ILE A 375 -14.41 14.84 -4.79
N LYS A 376 -13.98 14.78 -6.05
CA LYS A 376 -12.98 15.71 -6.60
C LYS A 376 -13.43 17.17 -6.48
N GLU A 377 -14.68 17.48 -6.80
CA GLU A 377 -15.23 18.84 -6.66
C GLU A 377 -15.30 19.27 -5.18
N ASN A 378 -15.61 18.35 -4.26
CA ASN A 378 -15.57 18.63 -2.82
C ASN A 378 -14.14 18.91 -2.34
N ILE A 379 -13.15 18.14 -2.80
CA ILE A 379 -11.73 18.37 -2.50
C ILE A 379 -11.31 19.76 -3.02
N LYS A 380 -11.63 20.10 -4.28
CA LYS A 380 -11.34 21.41 -4.85
C LYS A 380 -11.98 22.55 -4.06
N LYS A 381 -13.23 22.37 -3.62
CA LYS A 381 -13.94 23.36 -2.79
C LYS A 381 -13.27 23.59 -1.44
N LYS A 382 -12.82 22.51 -0.78
CA LYS A 382 -12.05 22.60 0.47
C LYS A 382 -10.69 23.25 0.24
N LEU A 383 -9.97 22.88 -0.84
CA LEU A 383 -8.67 23.44 -1.21
C LEU A 383 -8.68 24.95 -1.42
N LYS A 384 -9.81 25.52 -1.91
CA LYS A 384 -9.93 26.98 -2.08
C LYS A 384 -9.67 27.79 -0.81
N LYS A 385 -9.91 27.22 0.38
CA LYS A 385 -9.64 27.88 1.66
C LYS A 385 -8.15 28.06 1.95
N TYR A 386 -7.32 27.22 1.34
CA TYR A 386 -5.86 27.15 1.56
C TYR A 386 -5.08 27.71 0.37
N SER A 387 -5.71 27.78 -0.81
CA SER A 387 -5.04 28.23 -2.06
C SER A 387 -4.75 29.71 -2.06
N VAL A 388 -3.58 30.07 -2.55
CA VAL A 388 -3.16 31.46 -2.74
C VAL A 388 -3.70 31.97 -4.09
N ALA A 389 -3.98 33.29 -4.16
CA ALA A 389 -4.45 33.90 -5.39
C ALA A 389 -3.44 33.70 -6.53
N GLY A 390 -3.94 33.28 -7.71
CA GLY A 390 -3.12 33.02 -8.89
C GLY A 390 -2.67 31.56 -9.05
N ILE A 391 -2.92 30.68 -8.07
CA ILE A 391 -2.64 29.24 -8.17
C ILE A 391 -3.97 28.47 -8.21
N VAL A 392 -4.17 27.70 -9.28
CA VAL A 392 -5.38 26.89 -9.47
C VAL A 392 -5.02 25.41 -9.32
N PRO A 393 -5.52 24.73 -8.25
CA PRO A 393 -5.33 23.30 -8.11
C PRO A 393 -6.25 22.52 -9.06
N GLU A 394 -5.70 21.62 -9.84
CA GLU A 394 -6.42 20.68 -10.69
C GLU A 394 -6.17 19.24 -10.25
N LEU A 395 -7.24 18.47 -10.03
CA LEU A 395 -7.15 17.04 -9.72
C LEU A 395 -7.12 16.25 -11.03
N LEU A 396 -6.05 15.49 -11.20
CA LEU A 396 -5.89 14.55 -12.32
C LEU A 396 -6.54 13.20 -12.00
N ASP A 397 -6.95 12.50 -13.06
CA ASP A 397 -7.31 11.10 -12.95
C ASP A 397 -6.07 10.25 -12.68
N LEU A 398 -6.20 9.31 -11.78
CA LEU A 398 -5.14 8.36 -11.45
C LEU A 398 -4.86 7.47 -12.67
N LYS A 399 -3.58 7.43 -13.05
CA LYS A 399 -3.09 6.57 -14.12
C LYS A 399 -2.24 5.47 -13.50
N TYR A 400 -2.55 4.23 -13.82
CA TYR A 400 -1.81 3.07 -13.33
C TYR A 400 -0.80 2.55 -14.35
N LEU A 401 0.38 2.22 -13.86
CA LEU A 401 1.33 1.33 -14.52
C LEU A 401 1.30 -0.01 -13.78
N TYR A 402 0.60 -0.97 -14.33
CA TYR A 402 0.56 -2.31 -13.76
C TYR A 402 1.84 -3.07 -14.12
N VAL A 403 2.40 -3.74 -13.13
CA VAL A 403 3.51 -4.68 -13.32
C VAL A 403 2.97 -6.08 -13.08
N GLU A 404 3.05 -6.91 -14.10
CA GLU A 404 2.67 -8.33 -14.07
C GLU A 404 3.92 -9.18 -13.95
N VAL A 405 3.91 -10.12 -13.02
CA VAL A 405 5.00 -11.05 -12.76
C VAL A 405 4.64 -12.43 -13.27
N ASN A 406 5.50 -13.00 -14.09
CA ASN A 406 5.37 -14.39 -14.54
C ASN A 406 6.60 -15.16 -14.03
N SER A 407 6.40 -16.00 -13.03
CA SER A 407 7.46 -16.71 -12.33
C SER A 407 7.24 -18.21 -12.36
N LYS A 408 8.24 -18.95 -12.83
CA LYS A 408 8.35 -20.39 -12.65
C LYS A 408 9.19 -20.65 -11.41
N ILE A 409 8.60 -21.31 -10.44
CA ILE A 409 9.18 -21.53 -9.10
C ILE A 409 9.55 -23.00 -8.98
N TYR A 410 10.83 -23.28 -8.96
CA TYR A 410 11.33 -24.64 -8.76
C TYR A 410 11.35 -24.98 -7.27
N TYR A 411 10.79 -26.15 -6.90
CA TYR A 411 10.67 -26.53 -5.52
C TYR A 411 10.94 -28.01 -5.28
N ASN A 412 11.40 -28.33 -4.06
CA ASN A 412 11.64 -29.68 -3.59
C ASN A 412 10.37 -30.28 -2.99
N THR A 413 9.88 -31.37 -3.56
CA THR A 413 8.66 -32.04 -3.13
C THR A 413 8.75 -32.68 -1.75
N ASN A 414 9.96 -32.95 -1.26
CA ASN A 414 10.16 -33.54 0.07
C ASN A 414 9.96 -32.50 1.20
N LEU A 415 10.06 -31.21 0.89
CA LEU A 415 9.96 -30.12 1.86
C LEU A 415 8.65 -29.34 1.76
N ALA A 416 7.89 -29.50 0.67
CA ALA A 416 6.61 -28.80 0.45
C ALA A 416 5.44 -29.79 0.43
N PRO A 417 4.32 -29.48 1.11
CA PRO A 417 3.14 -30.35 1.13
C PRO A 417 2.45 -30.46 -0.25
N SER A 418 2.47 -29.39 -1.05
CA SER A 418 1.86 -29.37 -2.38
C SER A 418 2.35 -28.20 -3.24
N ALA A 419 2.18 -28.30 -4.55
CA ALA A 419 2.46 -27.21 -5.50
C ALA A 419 1.62 -25.95 -5.20
N THR A 420 0.34 -26.13 -4.87
CA THR A 420 -0.56 -25.02 -4.53
C THR A 420 -0.15 -24.28 -3.25
N PHE A 421 0.44 -25.00 -2.30
CA PHE A 421 0.99 -24.42 -1.08
C PHE A 421 2.14 -23.45 -1.42
N VAL A 422 3.09 -23.87 -2.27
CA VAL A 422 4.22 -23.02 -2.70
C VAL A 422 3.73 -21.78 -3.44
N SER A 423 2.81 -21.97 -4.39
CA SER A 423 2.22 -20.85 -5.14
C SER A 423 1.53 -19.85 -4.21
N SER A 424 0.74 -20.31 -3.24
CA SER A 424 0.00 -19.43 -2.32
C SER A 424 0.92 -18.65 -1.38
N ILE A 425 2.00 -19.26 -0.89
CA ILE A 425 2.98 -18.57 -0.04
C ILE A 425 3.68 -17.46 -0.82
N VAL A 426 4.15 -17.79 -2.03
CA VAL A 426 4.83 -16.80 -2.87
C VAL A 426 3.87 -15.67 -3.22
N GLN A 427 2.65 -15.98 -3.62
CA GLN A 427 1.63 -14.96 -3.92
C GLN A 427 1.36 -14.05 -2.71
N ASN A 428 1.24 -14.61 -1.50
CA ASN A 428 1.06 -13.83 -0.28
C ASN A 428 2.26 -12.92 0.03
N ASN A 429 3.48 -13.41 -0.17
CA ASN A 429 4.68 -12.62 0.05
C ASN A 429 4.80 -11.47 -0.96
N VAL A 430 4.49 -11.75 -2.22
CA VAL A 430 4.47 -10.73 -3.28
C VAL A 430 3.36 -9.71 -3.02
N ASN A 431 2.18 -10.12 -2.54
CA ASN A 431 1.11 -9.20 -2.12
C ASN A 431 1.57 -8.27 -0.99
N LYS A 432 2.19 -8.81 0.05
CA LYS A 432 2.75 -8.00 1.16
C LYS A 432 3.78 -6.99 0.65
N TYR A 433 4.59 -7.37 -0.33
CA TYR A 433 5.56 -6.46 -0.94
C TYR A 433 4.86 -5.38 -1.78
N ALA A 434 3.81 -5.72 -2.53
CA ALA A 434 3.01 -4.79 -3.30
C ALA A 434 2.35 -3.71 -2.40
N GLU A 435 1.88 -4.10 -1.22
CA GLU A 435 1.25 -3.22 -0.22
C GLU A 435 2.26 -2.48 0.67
N SER A 436 3.55 -2.78 0.54
CA SER A 436 4.58 -2.14 1.37
C SER A 436 4.73 -0.65 1.04
N THR A 437 5.14 0.13 2.03
CA THR A 437 5.42 1.58 1.87
C THR A 437 6.50 1.90 0.84
N GLU A 438 7.27 0.90 0.42
CA GLU A 438 8.30 1.03 -0.62
C GLU A 438 7.68 1.13 -2.01
N LEU A 439 6.66 0.30 -2.32
CA LEU A 439 5.98 0.27 -3.62
C LEU A 439 4.69 1.09 -3.64
N ASN A 440 3.97 1.16 -2.53
CA ASN A 440 2.68 1.84 -2.46
C ASN A 440 2.81 3.36 -2.32
N LYS A 441 3.51 3.97 -3.28
CA LYS A 441 3.70 5.44 -3.37
C LYS A 441 3.99 5.85 -4.81
N TYR A 442 3.74 7.13 -5.12
CA TYR A 442 4.21 7.71 -6.38
C TYR A 442 5.74 7.74 -6.44
N GLY A 443 6.30 7.61 -7.65
CA GLY A 443 7.76 7.55 -7.83
C GLY A 443 8.39 6.29 -7.23
N ALA A 444 7.61 5.25 -6.95
CA ALA A 444 8.12 3.98 -6.46
C ALA A 444 9.02 3.31 -7.50
N ARG A 445 9.99 2.55 -7.01
CA ARG A 445 10.85 1.74 -7.86
C ARG A 445 10.75 0.27 -7.48
N LEU A 446 10.28 -0.56 -8.42
CA LEU A 446 10.35 -2.00 -8.29
C LEU A 446 11.79 -2.45 -8.54
N LYS A 447 12.42 -3.03 -7.53
CA LYS A 447 13.75 -3.65 -7.65
C LYS A 447 13.60 -5.12 -7.96
N TYR A 448 14.02 -5.52 -9.15
CA TYR A 448 13.89 -6.90 -9.62
C TYR A 448 14.63 -7.90 -8.72
N SER A 449 15.85 -7.58 -8.30
CA SER A 449 16.63 -8.43 -7.41
C SER A 449 15.95 -8.68 -6.06
N LYS A 450 15.23 -7.66 -5.53
CA LYS A 450 14.47 -7.80 -4.29
C LYS A 450 13.25 -8.70 -4.48
N LEU A 451 12.58 -8.59 -5.62
CA LEU A 451 11.46 -9.47 -5.98
C LEU A 451 11.90 -10.92 -6.08
N LEU A 452 13.02 -11.20 -6.78
CA LEU A 452 13.58 -12.55 -6.88
C LEU A 452 13.92 -13.13 -5.51
N LYS A 453 14.63 -12.36 -4.69
CA LYS A 453 14.96 -12.76 -3.32
C LYS A 453 13.73 -13.07 -2.48
N LEU A 454 12.68 -12.26 -2.60
CA LEU A 454 11.43 -12.45 -1.86
C LEU A 454 10.68 -13.73 -2.30
N ILE A 455 10.80 -14.12 -3.57
CA ILE A 455 10.28 -15.39 -4.07
C ILE A 455 11.11 -16.54 -3.53
N ASP A 456 12.45 -16.48 -3.61
CA ASP A 456 13.36 -17.53 -3.17
C ASP A 456 13.29 -17.75 -1.64
N ASP A 457 13.26 -16.67 -0.86
CA ASP A 457 13.15 -16.73 0.60
C ASP A 457 11.70 -17.05 1.08
N GLY A 458 10.77 -17.30 0.16
CA GLY A 458 9.37 -17.53 0.48
C GLY A 458 9.13 -18.78 1.32
N HIS A 459 9.87 -19.85 1.06
CA HIS A 459 9.82 -21.11 1.80
C HIS A 459 11.09 -21.92 1.52
N ASP A 460 11.56 -22.70 2.51
CA ASP A 460 12.77 -23.52 2.42
C ASP A 460 12.73 -24.59 1.32
N SER A 461 11.55 -24.92 0.81
CA SER A 461 11.39 -25.84 -0.31
C SER A 461 11.75 -25.24 -1.66
N ILE A 462 11.80 -23.91 -1.79
CA ILE A 462 12.07 -23.24 -3.06
C ILE A 462 13.57 -23.28 -3.33
N THR A 463 13.94 -23.85 -4.48
CA THR A 463 15.34 -24.01 -4.86
C THR A 463 15.81 -22.92 -5.82
N SER A 464 14.93 -22.44 -6.69
CA SER A 464 15.22 -21.34 -7.62
C SER A 464 13.93 -20.80 -8.26
N ASN A 465 14.02 -19.63 -8.90
CA ASN A 465 12.94 -19.10 -9.71
C ASN A 465 13.44 -18.58 -11.06
N ILE A 466 12.56 -18.62 -12.06
CA ILE A 466 12.75 -17.94 -13.36
C ILE A 466 11.59 -16.98 -13.52
N THR A 467 11.87 -15.70 -13.32
CA THR A 467 10.85 -14.65 -13.27
C THR A 467 11.02 -13.68 -14.45
N THR A 468 9.91 -13.32 -15.07
CA THR A 468 9.83 -12.29 -16.12
C THR A 468 8.80 -11.25 -15.71
N ILE A 469 9.02 -10.01 -16.16
CA ILE A 469 8.14 -8.88 -15.86
C ILE A 469 7.54 -8.34 -17.16
N ALA A 470 6.26 -8.04 -17.13
CA ALA A 470 5.56 -7.30 -18.16
C ALA A 470 4.92 -6.04 -17.57
N LEU A 471 4.95 -4.96 -18.34
CA LEU A 471 4.25 -3.73 -18.00
C LEU A 471 2.89 -3.72 -18.69
N ARG A 472 1.83 -3.32 -18.00
CA ARG A 472 0.50 -3.14 -18.59
C ARG A 472 -0.04 -1.76 -18.27
N ARG A 473 -0.70 -1.16 -19.26
CA ARG A 473 -1.53 0.02 -19.08
C ARG A 473 -2.91 -0.19 -19.67
N ASP A 474 -3.91 0.29 -18.95
CA ASP A 474 -5.30 0.27 -19.38
C ASP A 474 -5.63 1.63 -19.99
N LEU A 475 -5.78 1.68 -21.31
CA LEU A 475 -6.15 2.86 -22.06
C LEU A 475 -7.67 2.95 -22.14
N ARG A 476 -8.27 4.02 -21.60
CA ARG A 476 -9.70 4.29 -21.81
C ARG A 476 -9.94 4.71 -23.25
N VAL A 477 -10.86 4.05 -23.92
CA VAL A 477 -11.18 4.32 -25.32
C VAL A 477 -12.58 4.94 -25.46
N THR A 478 -12.72 5.82 -26.45
CA THR A 478 -14.02 6.39 -26.80
C THR A 478 -14.56 5.58 -27.98
N LEU A 479 -15.73 4.98 -27.79
CA LEU A 479 -16.36 4.16 -28.84
C LEU A 479 -16.99 5.05 -29.92
N ASP A 480 -17.08 4.49 -31.12
CA ASP A 480 -17.77 5.07 -32.29
C ASP A 480 -17.27 6.46 -32.74
N THR A 481 -16.01 6.78 -32.38
CA THR A 481 -15.40 8.07 -32.73
C THR A 481 -13.96 7.87 -33.20
N PHE A 482 -13.53 8.66 -34.20
CA PHE A 482 -12.12 8.68 -34.62
C PHE A 482 -11.29 9.48 -33.62
N VAL A 483 -10.45 8.81 -32.87
CA VAL A 483 -9.57 9.40 -31.85
C VAL A 483 -8.15 8.88 -32.03
N GLU A 484 -7.17 9.78 -31.90
CA GLU A 484 -5.77 9.43 -31.74
C GLU A 484 -5.49 9.12 -30.27
N TYR A 485 -4.79 8.05 -29.99
CA TYR A 485 -4.44 7.65 -28.63
C TYR A 485 -2.94 7.66 -28.43
N GLN A 486 -2.48 8.37 -27.40
CA GLN A 486 -1.10 8.36 -26.95
C GLN A 486 -1.03 7.82 -25.52
N ILE A 487 -0.13 6.86 -25.29
CA ILE A 487 0.07 6.25 -23.99
C ILE A 487 1.56 6.09 -23.70
N GLY A 488 2.01 6.67 -22.56
CA GLY A 488 3.37 6.55 -22.08
C GLY A 488 3.47 5.55 -20.93
N PHE A 489 4.49 4.72 -20.93
CA PHE A 489 4.80 3.77 -19.85
C PHE A 489 5.90 4.29 -18.94
N GLY A 490 6.61 5.38 -19.32
CA GLY A 490 7.68 5.97 -18.54
C GLY A 490 8.91 5.09 -18.33
N ASN A 491 8.97 3.97 -19.03
CA ASN A 491 10.07 3.02 -18.97
C ASN A 491 10.42 2.58 -20.40
N GLN A 492 11.72 2.41 -20.67
CA GLN A 492 12.18 1.90 -21.96
C GLN A 492 11.62 0.51 -22.24
N PHE A 493 11.31 0.23 -23.49
CA PHE A 493 10.85 -1.07 -23.94
C PHE A 493 11.99 -1.94 -24.47
N HIS A 494 11.88 -3.23 -24.25
CA HIS A 494 12.78 -4.21 -24.86
C HIS A 494 12.47 -4.36 -26.33
N ILE A 495 13.50 -4.39 -27.17
CA ILE A 495 13.39 -4.68 -28.59
C ILE A 495 13.70 -6.16 -28.80
N LYS A 496 12.67 -6.96 -29.02
CA LYS A 496 12.77 -8.42 -29.00
C LYS A 496 13.56 -8.98 -30.20
N SER A 497 13.29 -8.49 -31.40
CA SER A 497 14.00 -8.84 -32.65
C SER A 497 13.64 -7.86 -33.74
N MET A 498 14.27 -8.00 -34.93
CA MET A 498 13.89 -7.24 -36.15
C MET A 498 12.46 -7.55 -36.63
N SER A 499 11.90 -8.71 -36.26
CA SER A 499 10.51 -9.08 -36.57
C SER A 499 9.47 -8.48 -35.63
N GLY A 500 9.90 -7.87 -34.53
CA GLY A 500 9.02 -7.18 -33.58
C GLY A 500 8.32 -8.06 -32.56
N TYR A 501 7.09 -7.69 -32.22
CA TYR A 501 6.17 -8.38 -31.29
C TYR A 501 6.49 -8.22 -29.81
N ASN A 502 6.93 -7.05 -29.37
CA ASN A 502 7.00 -6.74 -27.96
C ASN A 502 5.63 -6.30 -27.41
N ILE A 503 4.95 -5.42 -28.15
CA ILE A 503 3.66 -4.88 -27.73
C ILE A 503 2.57 -5.90 -27.97
N LYS A 504 1.72 -6.07 -26.95
CA LYS A 504 0.52 -6.90 -26.99
C LYS A 504 -0.67 -6.10 -26.51
N SER A 505 -1.83 -6.34 -27.10
CA SER A 505 -3.08 -5.71 -26.67
C SER A 505 -4.14 -6.74 -26.31
N SER A 506 -5.15 -6.32 -25.53
CA SER A 506 -6.44 -7.02 -25.50
C SER A 506 -7.13 -6.91 -26.85
N GLY A 507 -8.04 -7.83 -27.15
CA GLY A 507 -8.83 -7.79 -28.37
C GLY A 507 -9.82 -6.62 -28.36
N PHE A 508 -10.01 -5.98 -29.53
CA PHE A 508 -10.98 -4.90 -29.73
C PHE A 508 -11.52 -4.96 -31.16
N THR A 509 -12.61 -4.25 -31.44
CA THR A 509 -13.22 -4.16 -32.79
C THR A 509 -13.09 -2.77 -33.33
N VAL A 510 -12.87 -2.67 -34.65
CA VAL A 510 -12.63 -1.41 -35.36
C VAL A 510 -13.63 -1.29 -36.49
N ALA A 511 -14.10 -0.09 -36.78
CA ALA A 511 -14.99 0.18 -37.88
C ALA A 511 -14.39 -0.29 -39.22
N GLY A 512 -15.15 -1.08 -39.97
CA GLY A 512 -14.73 -1.65 -41.25
C GLY A 512 -14.00 -3.00 -41.17
N ILE A 513 -13.77 -3.55 -39.95
CA ILE A 513 -13.21 -4.89 -39.77
C ILE A 513 -14.18 -5.67 -38.87
N GLN A 514 -14.68 -6.82 -39.35
CA GLN A 514 -15.67 -7.61 -38.60
C GLN A 514 -15.06 -8.49 -37.51
N GLU A 515 -13.77 -8.77 -37.63
CA GLU A 515 -13.04 -9.64 -36.73
C GLU A 515 -12.44 -8.85 -35.55
N VAL A 516 -12.19 -9.52 -34.44
CA VAL A 516 -11.45 -8.97 -33.30
C VAL A 516 -10.00 -8.77 -33.72
N VAL A 517 -9.51 -7.55 -33.56
CA VAL A 517 -8.14 -7.16 -33.89
C VAL A 517 -7.29 -6.96 -32.63
N TYR A 518 -6.00 -7.09 -32.79
CA TYR A 518 -4.97 -6.89 -31.78
C TYR A 518 -3.91 -5.93 -32.34
N VAL A 519 -3.19 -5.26 -31.45
CA VAL A 519 -2.06 -4.36 -31.78
C VAL A 519 -0.75 -5.05 -31.49
N SER A 520 0.21 -4.91 -32.41
CA SER A 520 1.61 -5.24 -32.15
C SER A 520 2.54 -4.29 -32.90
N ASP A 521 3.85 -4.47 -32.71
CA ASP A 521 4.90 -3.58 -33.19
C ASP A 521 5.89 -4.26 -34.12
N ILE A 522 6.50 -3.48 -34.99
CA ILE A 522 7.68 -3.84 -35.78
C ILE A 522 8.71 -2.75 -35.61
N PRO A 523 9.91 -3.04 -35.11
CA PRO A 523 10.95 -2.03 -34.92
C PRO A 523 11.52 -1.57 -36.26
N ASP A 524 11.84 -0.28 -36.32
CA ASP A 524 12.55 0.31 -37.45
C ASP A 524 14.04 -0.07 -37.44
N THR A 525 14.76 0.21 -38.50
CA THR A 525 16.19 -0.09 -38.64
C THR A 525 17.05 0.64 -37.60
N ASN A 526 16.60 1.81 -37.11
CA ASN A 526 17.30 2.60 -36.09
C ASN A 526 17.16 2.01 -34.68
N ARG A 527 16.23 1.06 -34.47
CA ARG A 527 15.91 0.42 -33.18
C ARG A 527 15.51 1.38 -32.02
N THR A 528 15.25 2.65 -32.29
CA THR A 528 14.71 3.59 -31.31
C THR A 528 13.23 3.79 -31.49
N THR A 529 12.74 3.61 -32.71
CA THR A 529 11.32 3.72 -33.08
C THR A 529 10.84 2.45 -33.77
N GLY A 530 9.54 2.35 -33.93
CA GLY A 530 8.88 1.25 -34.66
C GLY A 530 7.49 1.64 -35.11
N THR A 531 6.92 0.83 -35.98
CA THR A 531 5.56 1.00 -36.49
C THR A 531 4.61 0.00 -35.86
N LEU A 532 3.37 0.42 -35.65
CA LEU A 532 2.29 -0.43 -35.14
C LEU A 532 1.49 -1.00 -36.30
N PHE A 533 0.94 -2.17 -36.08
CA PHE A 533 0.01 -2.81 -37.01
C PHE A 533 -1.13 -3.51 -36.28
N PHE A 534 -2.27 -3.64 -36.99
CA PHE A 534 -3.40 -4.44 -36.50
C PHE A 534 -3.37 -5.80 -37.16
N PHE A 535 -3.64 -6.83 -36.37
CA PHE A 535 -3.70 -8.21 -36.85
C PHE A 535 -4.86 -8.97 -36.23
N THR A 536 -5.28 -10.05 -36.89
CA THR A 536 -6.28 -10.99 -36.40
C THR A 536 -5.64 -12.36 -36.18
N LEU A 537 -6.22 -13.16 -35.33
CA LEU A 537 -5.84 -14.55 -35.07
C LEU A 537 -6.88 -15.45 -35.73
N PRO A 538 -6.52 -16.25 -36.76
CA PRO A 538 -7.49 -17.04 -37.51
C PRO A 538 -8.23 -18.08 -36.68
N THR A 539 -7.60 -18.56 -35.60
CA THR A 539 -8.21 -19.45 -34.61
C THR A 539 -7.70 -19.09 -33.22
N PRO A 540 -8.52 -19.26 -32.14
CA PRO A 540 -8.03 -19.11 -30.77
C PRO A 540 -6.79 -19.98 -30.51
N GLY A 541 -5.71 -19.37 -30.02
CA GLY A 541 -4.43 -20.05 -29.80
C GLY A 541 -3.49 -20.12 -31.00
N SER A 542 -3.87 -19.61 -32.18
CA SER A 542 -2.96 -19.49 -33.34
C SER A 542 -1.80 -18.55 -33.00
N GLN A 543 -0.57 -18.97 -33.34
CA GLN A 543 0.63 -18.15 -33.17
C GLN A 543 0.99 -17.36 -34.47
N SER A 544 0.25 -17.56 -35.54
CA SER A 544 0.48 -16.88 -36.81
C SER A 544 -0.48 -15.71 -37.00
N PRO A 545 -0.03 -14.45 -36.81
CA PRO A 545 -0.88 -13.29 -36.99
C PRO A 545 -1.19 -13.05 -38.47
N ASN A 546 -2.46 -12.76 -38.77
CA ASN A 546 -2.86 -12.25 -40.07
C ASN A 546 -2.92 -10.71 -40.01
N ILE A 547 -1.99 -10.03 -40.64
CA ILE A 547 -1.91 -8.57 -40.60
C ILE A 547 -3.03 -7.98 -41.47
N VAL A 548 -3.95 -7.27 -40.84
CA VAL A 548 -5.10 -6.64 -41.46
C VAL A 548 -4.79 -5.20 -41.88
N ARG A 549 -4.06 -4.46 -41.07
CA ARG A 549 -3.72 -3.05 -41.33
C ARG A 549 -2.32 -2.73 -40.84
N ARG A 550 -1.49 -2.18 -41.74
CA ARG A 550 -0.14 -1.70 -41.42
C ARG A 550 -0.15 -0.21 -41.12
N ASN A 551 0.91 0.28 -40.48
CA ASN A 551 1.11 1.71 -40.18
C ASN A 551 -0.06 2.33 -39.40
N THR A 552 -0.57 1.61 -38.41
CA THR A 552 -1.68 2.07 -37.57
C THR A 552 -1.23 2.99 -36.44
N GLY A 553 0.08 3.23 -36.32
CA GLY A 553 0.68 4.08 -35.31
C GLY A 553 2.19 3.89 -35.27
N PHE A 554 2.80 4.48 -34.26
CA PHE A 554 4.24 4.40 -34.02
C PHE A 554 4.54 4.20 -32.56
N ILE A 555 5.70 3.63 -32.29
CA ILE A 555 6.24 3.40 -30.95
C ILE A 555 7.62 4.01 -30.86
N ASN A 556 7.92 4.60 -29.70
CA ASN A 556 9.26 5.00 -29.31
C ASN A 556 9.69 4.10 -28.15
N TYR A 557 10.69 3.24 -28.38
CA TYR A 557 11.16 2.27 -27.42
C TYR A 557 11.95 2.91 -26.27
N ASP A 558 12.68 3.99 -26.54
CA ASP A 558 13.52 4.67 -25.52
C ASP A 558 12.66 5.43 -24.52
N SER A 559 11.62 6.14 -24.97
CA SER A 559 10.71 6.87 -24.09
C SER A 559 9.56 6.00 -23.55
N GLY A 560 9.35 4.80 -24.13
CA GLY A 560 8.22 3.94 -23.74
C GLY A 560 6.85 4.54 -24.11
N VAL A 561 6.77 5.25 -25.24
CA VAL A 561 5.54 5.90 -25.71
C VAL A 561 4.98 5.17 -26.93
N ILE A 562 3.69 4.88 -26.87
CA ILE A 562 2.91 4.27 -27.95
C ILE A 562 1.90 5.30 -28.44
N THR A 563 1.87 5.56 -29.74
CA THR A 563 0.86 6.43 -30.38
C THR A 563 0.10 5.62 -31.41
N ILE A 564 -1.22 5.53 -31.28
CA ILE A 564 -2.14 4.89 -32.21
C ILE A 564 -2.79 5.99 -33.03
N ASN A 565 -2.60 5.98 -34.35
CA ASN A 565 -3.19 6.93 -35.28
C ASN A 565 -4.72 6.94 -35.16
N PRO A 566 -5.41 8.02 -35.58
CA PRO A 566 -6.86 8.11 -35.46
C PRO A 566 -7.57 6.85 -35.93
N VAL A 567 -8.28 6.21 -35.02
CA VAL A 567 -8.99 4.95 -35.24
C VAL A 567 -10.39 5.04 -34.61
N ASN A 568 -11.38 4.49 -35.30
CA ASN A 568 -12.72 4.35 -34.77
C ASN A 568 -12.88 2.95 -34.16
N ILE A 569 -12.84 2.88 -32.82
CA ILE A 569 -13.03 1.65 -32.03
C ILE A 569 -14.54 1.49 -31.78
N THR A 570 -15.11 0.36 -32.19
CA THR A 570 -16.54 0.04 -32.04
C THR A 570 -16.83 -0.85 -30.83
N GLY A 571 -15.81 -1.54 -30.30
CA GLY A 571 -15.95 -2.35 -29.09
C GLY A 571 -14.60 -2.68 -28.47
N ALA A 572 -14.58 -2.74 -27.14
CA ALA A 572 -13.41 -3.05 -26.33
C ALA A 572 -13.82 -3.80 -25.06
N LYS A 573 -12.84 -4.36 -24.34
CA LYS A 573 -13.05 -4.94 -23.00
C LYS A 573 -13.61 -3.87 -22.06
N THR A 574 -14.56 -4.24 -21.19
CA THR A 574 -15.09 -3.32 -20.18
C THR A 574 -14.48 -3.61 -18.81
N LYS A 575 -14.05 -2.54 -18.12
CA LYS A 575 -13.61 -2.57 -16.71
C LYS A 575 -14.33 -1.44 -16.01
N ASP A 576 -15.00 -1.74 -14.90
CA ASP A 576 -15.79 -0.76 -14.12
C ASP A 576 -16.81 0.03 -14.97
N GLY A 577 -17.42 -0.65 -15.96
CA GLY A 577 -18.38 -0.03 -16.86
C GLY A 577 -17.78 0.88 -17.94
N GLN A 578 -16.45 1.00 -18.02
CA GLN A 578 -15.75 1.79 -19.03
C GLN A 578 -15.06 0.90 -20.06
N PRO A 579 -15.12 1.24 -21.37
CA PRO A 579 -14.38 0.51 -22.38
C PRO A 579 -12.89 0.82 -22.27
N ILE A 580 -12.07 -0.25 -22.20
CA ILE A 580 -10.62 -0.16 -22.07
C ILE A 580 -9.91 -1.02 -23.12
N LEU A 581 -8.75 -0.55 -23.55
CA LEU A 581 -7.77 -1.31 -24.31
C LEU A 581 -6.55 -1.56 -23.39
N GLU A 582 -6.34 -2.81 -23.02
CA GLU A 582 -5.14 -3.20 -22.27
C GLU A 582 -3.96 -3.28 -23.23
N LEU A 583 -2.89 -2.57 -22.93
CA LEU A 583 -1.63 -2.63 -23.68
C LEU A 583 -0.53 -3.13 -22.75
N SER A 584 0.16 -4.18 -23.18
CA SER A 584 1.25 -4.80 -22.43
C SER A 584 2.55 -4.74 -23.23
N ALA A 585 3.66 -4.47 -22.52
CA ALA A 585 5.00 -4.40 -23.08
C ALA A 585 6.04 -5.01 -22.12
N ILE A 586 7.07 -5.61 -22.66
CA ILE A 586 8.23 -6.08 -21.89
C ILE A 586 9.20 -4.89 -21.75
N PRO A 587 9.59 -4.50 -20.52
CA PRO A 587 10.54 -3.42 -20.32
C PRO A 587 11.96 -3.82 -20.76
N HIS A 588 12.80 -2.83 -21.08
CA HIS A 588 14.22 -3.05 -21.35
C HIS A 588 14.97 -3.46 -20.09
N SER A 589 14.68 -2.80 -18.98
CA SER A 589 15.19 -3.14 -17.64
C SER A 589 14.09 -3.79 -16.81
N ASN A 590 14.43 -4.85 -16.08
CA ASN A 590 13.50 -5.44 -15.12
C ASN A 590 13.30 -4.60 -13.86
N ASP A 591 14.14 -3.57 -13.63
CA ASP A 591 13.87 -2.52 -12.63
C ASP A 591 12.89 -1.52 -13.25
N VAL A 592 11.71 -1.37 -12.65
CA VAL A 592 10.63 -0.52 -13.15
C VAL A 592 10.46 0.69 -12.23
N ILE A 593 10.33 1.88 -12.83
CA ILE A 593 10.19 3.14 -12.11
C ILE A 593 8.79 3.71 -12.36
N GLY A 594 8.10 4.08 -11.28
CA GLY A 594 6.88 4.88 -11.34
C GLY A 594 7.22 6.36 -11.55
N LEU A 595 6.37 7.09 -12.26
CA LEU A 595 6.50 8.52 -12.49
C LEU A 595 5.63 9.32 -11.49
N GLN A 596 5.76 10.64 -11.50
CA GLN A 596 4.96 11.53 -10.67
C GLN A 596 3.46 11.49 -11.01
N ASP A 597 3.11 11.30 -12.27
CA ASP A 597 1.72 11.20 -12.76
C ASP A 597 1.28 9.76 -13.07
N LEU A 598 2.16 8.77 -12.82
CA LEU A 598 1.96 7.38 -13.16
C LEU A 598 2.24 6.49 -11.95
N TYR A 599 1.17 5.99 -11.32
CA TYR A 599 1.26 5.16 -10.14
C TYR A 599 1.65 3.72 -10.52
N LEU A 600 2.77 3.22 -9.95
CA LEU A 600 3.21 1.86 -10.17
C LEU A 600 2.43 0.91 -9.24
N GLN A 601 1.77 -0.09 -9.82
CA GLN A 601 1.05 -1.11 -9.07
C GLN A 601 1.49 -2.51 -9.50
N LEU A 602 1.95 -3.31 -8.56
CA LEU A 602 2.20 -4.74 -8.81
C LEU A 602 0.86 -5.47 -8.85
N ASP A 603 0.46 -5.97 -10.03
CA ASP A 603 -0.81 -6.67 -10.22
C ASP A 603 -0.63 -8.17 -10.00
N THR A 604 -0.84 -8.59 -8.77
CA THR A 604 -0.72 -10.01 -8.37
C THR A 604 -1.88 -10.86 -8.87
N SER A 605 -3.02 -10.24 -9.20
CA SER A 605 -4.20 -10.94 -9.72
C SER A 605 -4.01 -11.39 -11.16
N SER A 606 -3.27 -10.62 -11.95
CA SER A 606 -2.92 -10.94 -13.35
C SER A 606 -1.52 -11.59 -13.46
N SER A 607 -0.83 -11.77 -12.34
CA SER A 607 0.49 -12.43 -12.28
C SER A 607 0.35 -13.93 -12.23
N LEU A 608 1.31 -14.65 -12.80
CA LEU A 608 1.33 -16.10 -12.82
C LEU A 608 2.52 -16.63 -11.98
N PHE A 609 2.20 -17.43 -10.98
CA PHE A 609 3.18 -18.12 -10.15
C PHE A 609 3.03 -19.64 -10.36
N GLU A 610 3.85 -20.20 -11.24
CA GLU A 610 3.81 -21.60 -11.65
C GLU A 610 4.84 -22.42 -10.87
N PRO A 611 4.42 -23.24 -9.89
CA PRO A 611 5.34 -24.14 -9.20
C PRO A 611 5.71 -25.32 -10.10
N VAL A 612 7.02 -25.56 -10.24
CA VAL A 612 7.60 -26.65 -11.03
C VAL A 612 8.45 -27.53 -10.11
N VAL A 613 8.31 -28.82 -10.22
CA VAL A 613 9.11 -29.74 -9.42
C VAL A 613 10.58 -29.66 -9.85
N ASP A 614 11.46 -29.49 -8.88
CA ASP A 614 12.90 -29.62 -9.09
C ASP A 614 13.28 -31.09 -8.89
N ASP A 615 13.44 -31.78 -10.01
CA ASP A 615 13.72 -33.23 -10.02
C ASP A 615 15.02 -33.58 -9.30
N VAL A 616 16.03 -32.71 -9.40
CA VAL A 616 17.34 -32.93 -8.79
C VAL A 616 17.28 -32.80 -7.28
N SER A 617 16.71 -31.72 -6.77
CA SER A 617 16.61 -31.48 -5.32
C SER A 617 15.58 -32.39 -4.65
N SER A 618 14.58 -32.86 -5.37
CA SER A 618 13.57 -33.81 -4.88
C SER A 618 14.07 -35.26 -4.80
N GLY A 619 15.27 -35.52 -5.28
CA GLY A 619 15.85 -36.87 -5.27
C GLY A 619 15.24 -37.82 -6.30
N LEU A 620 14.52 -37.28 -7.29
CA LEU A 620 14.05 -38.06 -8.42
C LEU A 620 15.25 -38.54 -9.25
N ASP A 621 15.30 -39.82 -9.57
CA ASP A 621 16.45 -40.41 -10.26
C ASP A 621 16.59 -39.82 -11.69
N PRO A 622 17.62 -39.00 -11.94
CA PRO A 622 17.82 -38.39 -13.25
C PRO A 622 18.17 -39.41 -14.34
N SER A 623 18.42 -40.66 -13.98
CA SER A 623 18.73 -41.73 -14.94
C SER A 623 17.56 -42.14 -15.82
N SER A 624 16.31 -41.86 -15.36
CA SER A 624 15.09 -42.10 -16.13
C SER A 624 14.59 -40.84 -16.85
N SER A 625 15.17 -39.65 -16.58
CA SER A 625 14.73 -38.39 -17.14
C SER A 625 15.38 -38.12 -18.50
N THR A 626 14.58 -37.73 -19.47
CA THR A 626 15.05 -37.17 -20.74
C THR A 626 15.04 -35.65 -20.63
N TYR A 627 16.17 -35.02 -20.78
CA TYR A 627 16.27 -33.57 -20.79
C TYR A 627 16.84 -33.03 -22.10
N ILE A 628 16.40 -31.88 -22.51
CA ILE A 628 16.84 -31.22 -23.73
C ILE A 628 17.99 -30.30 -23.37
N VAL A 629 19.14 -30.54 -23.97
CA VAL A 629 20.31 -29.67 -23.88
C VAL A 629 20.42 -28.88 -25.18
N SER A 630 20.38 -27.54 -25.06
CA SER A 630 20.69 -26.68 -26.20
C SER A 630 22.19 -26.63 -26.42
N SER A 631 22.62 -26.94 -27.66
CA SER A 631 24.02 -26.78 -28.04
C SER A 631 24.29 -25.35 -28.46
N SER A 632 25.28 -24.72 -27.85
CA SER A 632 25.77 -23.41 -28.28
C SER A 632 26.81 -23.49 -29.41
N TYR A 633 27.07 -24.70 -29.92
CA TYR A 633 28.07 -24.92 -30.95
C TYR A 633 27.45 -25.52 -32.22
N SER A 634 27.79 -24.96 -33.37
CA SER A 634 27.49 -25.50 -34.67
C SER A 634 28.78 -25.53 -35.49
N ASN A 635 29.11 -26.66 -36.07
CA ASN A 635 30.32 -26.85 -36.89
C ASN A 635 31.61 -26.35 -36.19
N GLY A 636 31.74 -26.58 -34.88
CA GLY A 636 32.88 -26.17 -34.10
C GLY A 636 32.90 -24.70 -33.67
N ASN A 637 31.94 -23.90 -34.07
CA ASN A 637 31.82 -22.48 -33.70
C ASN A 637 30.70 -22.26 -32.69
N LEU A 638 30.91 -21.32 -31.75
CA LEU A 638 29.91 -20.89 -30.81
C LEU A 638 28.79 -20.13 -31.52
N VAL A 639 27.57 -20.64 -31.46
CA VAL A 639 26.37 -19.97 -32.00
C VAL A 639 25.79 -19.04 -30.93
N ARG A 640 25.90 -17.74 -31.14
CA ARG A 640 25.38 -16.70 -30.19
C ARG A 640 24.03 -16.13 -30.61
N SER A 641 23.58 -16.36 -31.84
CA SER A 641 22.28 -15.89 -32.33
C SER A 641 21.79 -16.86 -33.39
N GLY A 642 20.62 -17.36 -33.27
CA GLY A 642 20.00 -18.34 -34.13
C GLY A 642 19.38 -19.47 -33.33
N GLY A 643 18.45 -20.21 -33.85
CA GLY A 643 17.83 -21.33 -33.18
C GLY A 643 18.92 -22.30 -32.67
N PRO A 644 18.90 -22.70 -31.43
CA PRO A 644 19.91 -23.62 -30.91
C PRO A 644 19.76 -24.97 -31.58
N ASP A 645 20.89 -25.57 -31.92
CA ASP A 645 20.92 -27.01 -32.16
C ASP A 645 20.51 -27.69 -30.86
N THR A 646 19.32 -28.24 -30.82
CA THR A 646 18.80 -28.93 -29.64
C THR A 646 19.30 -30.36 -29.63
N ALA A 647 20.10 -30.73 -28.68
CA ALA A 647 20.51 -32.11 -28.46
C ALA A 647 19.62 -32.72 -27.36
N ILE A 648 18.98 -33.83 -27.66
CA ILE A 648 18.29 -34.64 -26.66
C ILE A 648 19.31 -35.62 -26.12
N VAL A 649 19.64 -35.48 -24.83
CA VAL A 649 20.56 -36.40 -24.16
C VAL A 649 19.74 -37.39 -23.33
N THR A 650 19.79 -38.64 -23.72
CA THR A 650 19.18 -39.74 -22.96
C THR A 650 20.27 -40.42 -22.16
N ARG A 651 20.14 -40.48 -20.86
CA ARG A 651 21.04 -41.23 -19.99
C ARG A 651 20.56 -42.67 -19.93
N ALA A 652 21.31 -43.59 -20.57
CA ALA A 652 21.07 -45.04 -20.43
C ALA A 652 21.81 -45.55 -19.21
N SER A 653 21.20 -46.46 -18.45
CA SER A 653 21.83 -47.13 -17.30
C SER A 653 23.17 -47.73 -17.68
N GLY A 654 24.25 -47.31 -17.01
CA GLY A 654 25.59 -47.83 -17.17
C GLY A 654 26.47 -47.09 -18.16
N SER A 655 26.85 -45.87 -17.88
CA SER A 655 28.00 -45.15 -18.48
C SER A 655 27.98 -44.81 -19.97
N ARG A 656 26.85 -44.86 -20.66
CA ARG A 656 26.73 -44.39 -22.05
C ARG A 656 25.72 -43.24 -22.14
N VAL A 657 26.18 -42.10 -22.63
CA VAL A 657 25.32 -40.98 -22.96
C VAL A 657 25.12 -40.93 -24.49
N THR A 658 23.92 -41.11 -24.96
CA THR A 658 23.59 -40.94 -26.38
C THR A 658 22.99 -39.57 -26.57
N ALA A 659 23.69 -38.70 -27.27
CA ALA A 659 23.17 -37.38 -27.64
C ALA A 659 22.56 -37.48 -29.05
N GLN A 660 21.32 -37.10 -29.15
CA GLN A 660 20.64 -36.96 -30.45
C GLN A 660 20.60 -35.48 -30.82
N THR A 661 21.38 -35.08 -31.78
CA THR A 661 21.37 -33.71 -32.32
C THR A 661 20.48 -33.62 -33.55
N SER A 662 19.50 -32.73 -33.55
CA SER A 662 18.74 -32.40 -34.73
C SER A 662 19.19 -31.04 -35.26
N GLY A 663 19.86 -31.01 -36.38
CA GLY A 663 20.26 -29.79 -37.08
C GLY A 663 19.30 -29.50 -38.24
N VAL A 664 18.98 -28.25 -38.44
CA VAL A 664 18.19 -27.81 -39.61
C VAL A 664 19.14 -27.26 -40.66
N THR A 665 19.31 -27.98 -41.73
CA THR A 665 20.02 -27.49 -42.94
C THR A 665 19.02 -27.38 -44.07
N GLY A 666 18.85 -26.20 -44.63
CA GLY A 666 18.06 -25.97 -45.85
C GLY A 666 16.59 -26.37 -45.78
N GLY A 667 15.93 -26.12 -44.65
CA GLY A 667 14.50 -26.39 -44.47
C GLY A 667 14.13 -27.86 -44.23
N THR A 668 15.11 -28.75 -44.19
CA THR A 668 14.90 -30.19 -43.93
C THR A 668 15.56 -30.54 -42.59
N ARG A 669 14.82 -31.09 -41.67
CA ARG A 669 15.37 -31.59 -40.40
C ARG A 669 16.17 -32.86 -40.67
N THR A 670 17.48 -32.81 -40.50
CA THR A 670 18.33 -34.01 -40.53
C THR A 670 18.66 -34.39 -39.09
N THR A 671 18.30 -35.56 -38.69
CA THR A 671 18.63 -36.11 -37.38
C THR A 671 19.89 -36.93 -37.48
N THR A 672 20.96 -36.52 -36.86
CA THR A 672 22.21 -37.27 -36.78
C THR A 672 22.37 -37.87 -35.40
N ASN A 673 22.47 -39.20 -35.32
CA ASN A 673 22.74 -39.88 -34.05
C ASN A 673 24.26 -39.97 -33.84
N THR A 674 24.78 -39.27 -32.85
CA THR A 674 26.19 -39.39 -32.49
C THR A 674 26.27 -40.08 -31.15
N THR A 675 26.91 -41.26 -31.13
CA THR A 675 27.17 -42.02 -29.91
C THR A 675 28.51 -41.56 -29.32
N ILE A 676 28.49 -40.92 -28.17
CA ILE A 676 29.69 -40.52 -27.45
C ILE A 676 29.95 -41.57 -26.40
N SER A 677 31.00 -42.33 -26.55
CA SER A 677 31.47 -43.26 -25.48
C SER A 677 32.38 -42.47 -24.53
N THR A 678 32.01 -42.39 -23.27
CA THR A 678 32.86 -41.88 -22.21
C THR A 678 33.78 -43.00 -21.69
N SER A 679 34.67 -43.52 -22.55
CA SER A 679 35.83 -44.24 -22.02
C SER A 679 36.91 -43.19 -21.74
N GLY A 680 37.24 -43.02 -20.48
CA GLY A 680 38.35 -42.19 -20.08
C GLY A 680 39.61 -42.60 -20.78
N ALA A 681 40.12 -41.80 -21.61
CA ALA A 681 41.49 -41.83 -22.04
C ALA A 681 42.10 -40.49 -21.70
N SER A 682 42.81 -40.51 -20.58
CA SER A 682 43.88 -39.58 -20.37
C SER A 682 44.88 -39.79 -21.51
N THR A 683 44.96 -38.87 -22.40
CA THR A 683 46.19 -38.69 -23.17
C THR A 683 46.57 -37.25 -23.12
N GLY A 684 47.60 -37.02 -22.39
CA GLY A 684 48.38 -35.81 -22.45
C GLY A 684 48.90 -35.62 -23.87
N SER A 685 48.93 -34.39 -24.27
CA SER A 685 49.79 -33.85 -25.31
C SER A 685 50.04 -32.43 -24.95
N THR A 686 51.09 -32.20 -24.26
CA THR A 686 52.35 -31.61 -24.65
C THR A 686 52.26 -30.57 -25.77
N GLY A 687 52.71 -29.39 -25.39
CA GLY A 687 53.45 -28.50 -26.28
C GLY A 687 52.64 -27.28 -26.66
N SER A 688 53.06 -26.24 -26.28
CA SER A 688 54.23 -25.41 -26.53
C SER A 688 53.80 -23.98 -26.53
N SER A 689 54.28 -23.29 -25.56
CA SER A 689 55.09 -22.06 -25.62
C SER A 689 54.59 -20.89 -26.46
N GLY A 690 54.61 -19.80 -25.80
CA GLY A 690 54.79 -18.44 -26.34
C GLY A 690 53.71 -17.52 -25.84
N GLY A 691 53.94 -16.69 -24.93
CA GLY A 691 54.87 -15.67 -24.77
C GLY A 691 54.12 -14.40 -24.59
N SER A 692 54.27 -13.80 -23.41
CA SER A 692 54.60 -12.40 -23.24
C SER A 692 53.51 -11.33 -23.13
N SER A 693 53.52 -10.81 -21.93
CA SER A 693 53.47 -9.38 -21.57
C SER A 693 52.14 -8.67 -21.83
N GLY A 694 51.57 -8.12 -20.81
CA GLY A 694 52.00 -7.01 -20.00
C GLY A 694 50.88 -6.00 -19.99
N GLY A 695 50.62 -5.39 -18.85
CA GLY A 695 50.06 -4.07 -18.79
C GLY A 695 48.79 -3.92 -17.97
N SER A 696 48.99 -3.77 -16.72
CA SER A 696 48.38 -2.90 -15.71
C SER A 696 47.44 -1.78 -16.18
N GLY A 697 46.42 -1.55 -15.41
CA GLY A 697 46.06 -0.17 -15.09
C GLY A 697 44.58 0.09 -14.98
N TYR A 698 44.20 0.30 -13.75
CA TYR A 698 43.06 1.01 -13.22
C TYR A 698 41.66 0.39 -13.42
#